data_5fa17bb605ca68d986dcae88d7534d92
#
_entry.id   5fa17bb605ca68d986dcae88d7534d92
#
_cell.length_a   1.000
_cell.length_b   1.000
_cell.length_c   1.000
_cell.angle_alpha   90.00
_cell.angle_beta   90.00
_cell.angle_gamma   90.00
#
_symmetry.space_group_name_H-M   'P 1'
#
loop_
_entity.id
_entity.type
_entity.pdbx_description
1 polymer ?
#
loop_
_entity_poly.entity_id
_entity_poly.type
_entity_poly.pdbx_seq_one_letter_code
_entity_poly.pdbx_strand_id
1 'polypeptide(L)'
;MKRSIWFSLLMGVLFLGIFVGCGWSQENADSATAAVYIVTLKKAPISHFYGELRVKNQHHSTNGRVTRLDIPSNISHIDRMNGFYVSQMHDSLLRRALRGEKYLKVCSYHYLINGFAVFVTPLQAFKLARRREVSNIVLEFSVRTATTHTPEFLGLPRGAWAQEGGYGTAGEGVVIGFIDTGIDPTHPSFSDNSPEQTYPVPEHFSGICEVTQDFPSGSCNRKLVGARHFAASAITRGIFNATKDYASPFDGDGHGTHTASIAAGNHGIPVIVAGHNFGNASGMAPHSHIAVYKALYKSFGGFAADVVAAIDQAAQDGVDIISLSITPNRRPPGLATFFNPIDMALLSAVKAGIFVVQAAGNTGPSPKSVASFSPWIFTVGASTHDRVYSNSIVLGNNITISGVGLASGTDGMYTLVSAIHALNDTAAKDMYVSECQDASKFNQTLVQGNLLLCSYSIRFVLGLSTIKQASETAENLSAAGVVFSMDPFVISFQLNPVPMRLPGIIIPSQDDSKILLQYYNSSLEEDETTKKIVKFGAVACISGGIKANFSLSAPKVMYYSARGPDPEDSSVDDADILKPNLVAPGNSVWAAWSSRGAESIEFQGESFAMMSGTSMAAPHIAGLAALIKQKFPTFSPAAIGSALSTTASLRNKYGGPILAQRAYANPDSNQSPATPFDMGSGFVNATAALDPGLILDTSYNDYMAFLCGINGSAPVLLNYTGERCGVSTMNGIDLNMPSITISKLNQSRKVQRTLSNIAGNETYIVGWSAPYGVSVKVTPKRFFVASGQQQVLNVFFNATMNNSTASFGRIGLLGNQGHVVNIPLSVIVKISYHSTNS
;
A
#
# COMPACT_ATOMS: atom_id res chain seq x y z
N MET A 1 -42.04 29.49 6.70
CA MET A 1 -41.15 29.39 7.87
C MET A 1 -41.81 28.65 9.05
N LYS A 2 -42.56 27.60 8.84
CA LYS A 2 -43.19 26.80 9.93
C LYS A 2 -43.22 25.29 9.60
N ARG A 3 -42.43 24.81 8.62
CA ARG A 3 -42.36 23.37 8.27
C ARG A 3 -40.97 22.74 8.47
N SER A 4 -39.99 23.49 8.93
CA SER A 4 -38.61 23.00 9.12
C SER A 4 -38.28 22.60 10.59
N ILE A 5 -39.11 22.90 11.54
CA ILE A 5 -38.85 22.65 12.98
C ILE A 5 -39.35 21.25 13.41
N TRP A 6 -40.28 20.63 12.68
CA TRP A 6 -40.84 19.31 13.02
C TRP A 6 -39.98 18.12 12.55
N PHE A 7 -39.07 18.34 11.56
CA PHE A 7 -38.21 17.25 11.08
C PHE A 7 -36.98 17.02 11.96
N SER A 8 -36.51 18.05 12.65
CA SER A 8 -35.36 17.95 13.58
C SER A 8 -35.72 17.34 14.96
N LEU A 9 -36.99 17.42 15.37
CA LEU A 9 -37.42 16.79 16.62
C LEU A 9 -37.74 15.28 16.47
N LEU A 10 -38.08 14.82 15.27
CA LEU A 10 -38.33 13.39 15.02
C LEU A 10 -37.07 12.54 14.90
N MET A 11 -35.94 13.14 14.50
CA MET A 11 -34.64 12.45 14.44
C MET A 11 -33.92 12.41 15.79
N GLY A 12 -34.17 13.37 16.68
CA GLY A 12 -33.61 13.39 18.04
C GLY A 12 -34.20 12.34 18.99
N VAL A 13 -35.41 11.86 18.71
CA VAL A 13 -36.07 10.85 19.56
C VAL A 13 -35.71 9.43 19.14
N LEU A 14 -35.22 9.24 17.92
CA LEU A 14 -34.78 7.91 17.44
C LEU A 14 -33.34 7.52 17.87
N PHE A 15 -32.54 8.46 18.38
CA PHE A 15 -31.17 8.17 18.83
C PHE A 15 -30.99 8.03 20.35
N LEU A 16 -31.98 8.39 21.14
CA LEU A 16 -31.98 8.24 22.63
C LEU A 16 -32.58 6.92 23.11
N GLY A 17 -33.06 6.03 22.21
CA GLY A 17 -33.71 4.77 22.54
C GLY A 17 -32.82 3.54 22.65
N ILE A 18 -31.48 3.64 22.50
CA ILE A 18 -30.60 2.48 22.37
C ILE A 18 -29.81 2.13 23.66
N PHE A 19 -29.91 2.91 24.71
CA PHE A 19 -29.21 2.60 25.96
C PHE A 19 -30.11 2.73 27.18
N VAL A 20 -31.15 1.94 27.29
CA VAL A 20 -31.73 1.59 28.63
C VAL A 20 -32.40 0.21 28.54
N GLY A 21 -31.85 -0.75 29.22
CA GLY A 21 -32.47 -1.83 29.94
C GLY A 21 -33.45 -2.77 29.22
N CYS A 22 -33.13 -4.06 29.19
CA CYS A 22 -34.05 -5.15 28.96
C CYS A 22 -35.38 -4.95 29.69
N GLY A 23 -36.38 -4.44 28.94
CA GLY A 23 -37.75 -4.39 29.34
C GLY A 23 -38.62 -4.37 28.09
N TRP A 24 -38.94 -5.55 27.55
CA TRP A 24 -39.84 -5.69 26.42
C TRP A 24 -41.27 -5.39 26.90
N SER A 25 -41.77 -4.23 26.64
CA SER A 25 -43.23 -3.97 26.74
C SER A 25 -43.93 -4.61 25.53
N GLN A 26 -44.98 -5.30 25.79
CA GLN A 26 -45.69 -6.24 24.88
C GLN A 26 -46.71 -5.53 23.94
N GLU A 27 -46.69 -4.19 23.87
CA GLU A 27 -47.67 -3.44 23.08
C GLU A 27 -46.99 -2.69 21.94
N ASN A 28 -46.76 -3.33 20.81
CA ASN A 28 -46.62 -2.81 19.44
C ASN A 28 -45.81 -3.77 18.51
N ALA A 29 -46.02 -5.08 18.67
CA ALA A 29 -45.26 -6.08 17.87
C ALA A 29 -45.88 -6.37 16.49
N ASP A 30 -47.00 -5.78 16.13
CA ASP A 30 -47.74 -6.17 14.91
C ASP A 30 -47.36 -5.42 13.63
N SER A 31 -46.43 -4.45 13.68
CA SER A 31 -45.98 -3.71 12.50
C SER A 31 -44.45 -3.79 12.21
N ALA A 32 -43.73 -4.64 12.91
CA ALA A 32 -42.29 -4.79 12.69
C ALA A 32 -42.01 -5.59 11.40
N THR A 33 -41.25 -5.01 10.46
CA THR A 33 -40.85 -5.67 9.21
C THR A 33 -40.05 -6.94 9.49
N ALA A 34 -40.35 -8.02 8.74
CA ALA A 34 -39.60 -9.26 8.84
C ALA A 34 -38.12 -9.06 8.43
N ALA A 35 -37.22 -9.77 9.07
CA ALA A 35 -35.76 -9.71 8.84
C ALA A 35 -35.14 -11.12 8.90
N VAL A 36 -33.93 -11.28 8.45
CA VAL A 36 -33.18 -12.52 8.55
C VAL A 36 -32.60 -12.64 9.97
N TYR A 37 -32.78 -13.81 10.59
CA TYR A 37 -32.20 -14.17 11.86
C TYR A 37 -31.33 -15.42 11.72
N ILE A 38 -30.18 -15.44 12.35
CA ILE A 38 -29.31 -16.60 12.48
C ILE A 38 -29.65 -17.30 13.80
N VAL A 39 -30.05 -18.57 13.68
CA VAL A 39 -30.45 -19.42 14.79
C VAL A 39 -29.43 -20.51 14.99
N THR A 40 -28.80 -20.59 16.16
CA THR A 40 -27.86 -21.66 16.51
C THR A 40 -28.52 -22.62 17.49
N LEU A 41 -28.21 -23.93 17.33
CA LEU A 41 -28.79 -25.02 18.11
C LEU A 41 -27.80 -25.57 19.13
N LYS A 42 -28.29 -26.12 20.23
CA LYS A 42 -27.48 -26.72 21.32
C LYS A 42 -26.80 -28.01 20.92
N LYS A 43 -27.33 -28.73 19.94
CA LYS A 43 -26.76 -30.01 19.47
C LYS A 43 -25.47 -29.71 18.69
N ALA A 44 -24.40 -30.44 18.95
CA ALA A 44 -23.10 -30.27 18.32
C ALA A 44 -23.16 -30.40 16.77
N PRO A 45 -22.36 -29.68 16.02
CA PRO A 45 -22.21 -29.78 14.56
C PRO A 45 -21.51 -31.08 14.15
N ILE A 46 -21.59 -31.43 12.87
CA ILE A 46 -21.03 -32.67 12.32
C ILE A 46 -19.52 -32.80 12.55
N SER A 47 -18.77 -31.69 12.35
CA SER A 47 -17.30 -31.65 12.55
C SER A 47 -16.87 -32.09 13.96
N HIS A 48 -17.72 -31.91 14.97
CA HIS A 48 -17.40 -32.30 16.35
C HIS A 48 -17.30 -33.81 16.53
N PHE A 49 -18.05 -34.60 15.77
CA PHE A 49 -18.02 -36.06 15.82
C PHE A 49 -16.83 -36.67 15.08
N TYR A 50 -16.23 -35.94 14.11
CA TYR A 50 -15.04 -36.40 13.37
C TYR A 50 -13.71 -36.09 14.06
N GLY A 51 -13.67 -35.11 14.96
CA GLY A 51 -12.47 -34.82 15.78
C GLY A 51 -12.05 -36.00 16.64
N GLU A 52 -13.02 -36.72 17.23
CA GLU A 52 -12.76 -37.91 18.04
C GLU A 52 -12.28 -39.14 17.23
N LEU A 53 -12.75 -39.29 15.98
CA LEU A 53 -12.33 -40.37 15.08
C LEU A 53 -10.90 -40.17 14.56
N ARG A 54 -10.46 -38.94 14.32
CA ARG A 54 -9.08 -38.63 13.93
C ARG A 54 -8.08 -38.92 15.04
N VAL A 55 -8.42 -38.63 16.28
CA VAL A 55 -7.56 -38.91 17.44
C VAL A 55 -7.40 -40.43 17.68
N LYS A 56 -8.44 -41.23 17.46
CA LYS A 56 -8.40 -42.68 17.60
C LYS A 56 -7.57 -43.38 16.51
N ASN A 57 -7.51 -42.86 15.31
CA ASN A 57 -6.74 -43.42 14.19
C ASN A 57 -5.24 -43.01 14.21
N GLN A 58 -4.84 -41.98 14.97
CA GLN A 58 -3.43 -41.61 15.12
C GLN A 58 -2.64 -42.54 16.09
N HIS A 59 -3.29 -43.37 16.90
CA HIS A 59 -2.63 -44.27 17.81
C HIS A 59 -2.24 -45.66 17.24
N HIS A 60 -2.48 -45.90 15.93
CA HIS A 60 -2.20 -47.18 15.30
C HIS A 60 -1.38 -47.12 13.99
N SER A 61 -0.51 -46.15 13.82
CA SER A 61 0.44 -46.16 12.69
C SER A 61 1.82 -45.70 13.10
N THR A 62 2.65 -46.67 13.52
CA THR A 62 4.10 -46.57 13.47
C THR A 62 4.57 -47.05 12.11
N ASN A 63 5.35 -46.21 11.41
CA ASN A 63 6.13 -46.46 10.20
C ASN A 63 5.53 -46.00 8.86
N GLY A 64 6.17 -45.01 8.32
CA GLY A 64 6.48 -44.91 6.90
C GLY A 64 5.58 -44.03 6.02
N ARG A 65 6.20 -42.98 5.47
CA ARG A 65 5.87 -42.27 4.20
C ARG A 65 4.40 -41.94 3.95
N VAL A 66 4.04 -40.71 4.20
CA VAL A 66 2.73 -40.17 3.78
C VAL A 66 2.78 -39.81 2.30
N THR A 67 2.29 -40.70 1.47
CA THR A 67 1.82 -40.43 0.12
C THR A 67 0.40 -39.87 0.22
N ARG A 68 0.08 -38.90 -0.64
CA ARG A 68 -1.20 -38.25 -0.93
C ARG A 68 -2.42 -38.98 -0.31
N LEU A 69 -3.05 -38.34 0.67
CA LEU A 69 -4.28 -38.85 1.30
C LEU A 69 -5.39 -38.93 0.24
N ASP A 70 -5.64 -40.10 -0.29
CA ASP A 70 -6.87 -40.44 -0.93
C ASP A 70 -7.99 -40.39 0.15
N ILE A 71 -8.78 -39.35 0.10
CA ILE A 71 -10.03 -39.28 0.88
C ILE A 71 -10.95 -40.33 0.24
N PRO A 72 -11.36 -41.37 0.97
CA PRO A 72 -12.25 -42.37 0.40
C PRO A 72 -13.53 -41.68 -0.10
N SER A 73 -13.94 -41.94 -1.33
CA SER A 73 -15.15 -41.40 -1.95
C SER A 73 -16.44 -41.62 -1.13
N ASN A 74 -16.41 -42.59 -0.21
CA ASN A 74 -17.50 -42.88 0.71
C ASN A 74 -17.70 -41.87 1.83
N ILE A 75 -16.65 -41.11 2.28
CA ILE A 75 -16.78 -40.12 3.35
C ILE A 75 -17.59 -38.91 2.86
N SER A 76 -17.40 -38.46 1.63
CA SER A 76 -18.16 -37.36 1.04
C SER A 76 -19.68 -37.71 0.87
N HIS A 77 -20.01 -38.96 0.71
CA HIS A 77 -21.40 -39.42 0.62
C HIS A 77 -22.09 -39.49 2.00
N ILE A 78 -21.35 -39.94 3.03
CA ILE A 78 -21.82 -39.96 4.43
C ILE A 78 -22.03 -38.53 4.97
N ASP A 79 -21.13 -37.60 4.65
CA ASP A 79 -21.24 -36.19 5.05
C ASP A 79 -22.46 -35.51 4.40
N ARG A 80 -22.72 -35.77 3.13
CA ARG A 80 -23.91 -35.26 2.45
C ARG A 80 -25.20 -35.85 3.04
N MET A 81 -25.21 -37.13 3.36
CA MET A 81 -26.36 -37.79 4.03
C MET A 81 -26.61 -37.20 5.43
N ASN A 82 -25.55 -37.00 6.23
CA ASN A 82 -25.65 -36.40 7.55
C ASN A 82 -26.09 -34.92 7.48
N GLY A 83 -25.57 -34.13 6.53
CA GLY A 83 -25.99 -32.76 6.28
C GLY A 83 -27.47 -32.66 5.90
N PHE A 84 -27.95 -33.57 5.05
CA PHE A 84 -29.37 -33.67 4.67
C PHE A 84 -30.26 -33.98 5.89
N TYR A 85 -29.83 -34.90 6.75
CA TYR A 85 -30.57 -35.26 7.97
C TYR A 85 -30.68 -34.09 8.95
N VAL A 86 -29.56 -33.36 9.15
CA VAL A 86 -29.54 -32.17 10.03
C VAL A 86 -30.42 -31.07 9.46
N SER A 87 -30.41 -30.87 8.15
CA SER A 87 -31.28 -29.87 7.50
C SER A 87 -32.77 -30.22 7.67
N GLN A 88 -33.13 -31.49 7.56
CA GLN A 88 -34.52 -31.95 7.85
C GLN A 88 -34.92 -31.71 9.32
N MET A 89 -33.99 -31.85 10.26
CA MET A 89 -34.27 -31.54 11.67
C MET A 89 -34.54 -30.03 11.87
N HIS A 90 -33.80 -29.16 11.16
CA HIS A 90 -34.06 -27.71 11.14
C HIS A 90 -35.46 -27.40 10.62
N ASP A 91 -35.87 -28.03 9.52
CA ASP A 91 -37.21 -27.87 8.94
C ASP A 91 -38.30 -28.36 9.87
N SER A 92 -38.04 -29.45 10.57
CA SER A 92 -38.97 -29.99 11.58
C SER A 92 -39.11 -29.06 12.77
N LEU A 93 -38.02 -28.45 13.24
CA LEU A 93 -38.03 -27.45 14.30
C LEU A 93 -38.83 -26.20 13.91
N LEU A 94 -38.56 -25.67 12.70
CA LEU A 94 -39.27 -24.51 12.16
C LEU A 94 -40.76 -24.75 12.05
N ARG A 95 -41.14 -25.90 11.46
CA ARG A 95 -42.58 -26.30 11.36
C ARG A 95 -43.28 -26.42 12.70
N ARG A 96 -42.59 -26.95 13.73
CA ARG A 96 -43.15 -27.05 15.09
C ARG A 96 -43.21 -25.71 15.82
N ALA A 97 -42.20 -24.85 15.62
CA ALA A 97 -42.07 -23.57 16.31
C ALA A 97 -43.01 -22.50 15.75
N LEU A 98 -43.18 -22.50 14.43
CA LEU A 98 -43.95 -21.51 13.67
C LEU A 98 -45.15 -22.12 12.94
N ARG A 99 -45.84 -23.03 13.62
CA ARG A 99 -46.99 -23.78 13.06
C ARG A 99 -48.07 -22.84 12.55
N GLY A 100 -48.35 -22.91 11.23
CA GLY A 100 -49.40 -22.09 10.60
C GLY A 100 -48.94 -20.68 10.21
N GLU A 101 -47.67 -20.31 10.50
CA GLU A 101 -47.11 -19.00 10.16
C GLU A 101 -46.21 -19.08 8.91
N LYS A 102 -46.14 -17.97 8.12
CA LYS A 102 -45.27 -17.90 6.96
C LYS A 102 -43.86 -17.57 7.42
N TYR A 103 -42.87 -18.29 6.93
CA TYR A 103 -41.43 -18.03 7.11
C TYR A 103 -40.68 -18.52 5.90
N LEU A 104 -39.44 -18.03 5.71
CA LEU A 104 -38.52 -18.49 4.67
C LEU A 104 -37.18 -18.89 5.30
N LYS A 105 -36.86 -20.18 5.27
CA LYS A 105 -35.54 -20.66 5.65
C LYS A 105 -34.56 -20.29 4.54
N VAL A 106 -33.54 -19.49 4.85
CA VAL A 106 -32.52 -19.01 3.91
C VAL A 106 -31.48 -20.10 3.64
N CYS A 107 -30.90 -20.67 4.70
CA CYS A 107 -29.93 -21.75 4.62
C CYS A 107 -29.88 -22.57 5.91
N SER A 108 -29.22 -23.72 5.86
CA SER A 108 -28.93 -24.57 7.01
C SER A 108 -27.41 -24.69 7.19
N TYR A 109 -26.93 -24.57 8.42
CA TYR A 109 -25.58 -24.83 8.85
C TYR A 109 -25.52 -26.19 9.54
N HIS A 110 -24.59 -27.05 9.18
CA HIS A 110 -24.55 -28.40 9.75
C HIS A 110 -23.15 -28.91 10.05
N TYR A 111 -22.11 -28.37 9.41
CA TYR A 111 -20.75 -28.89 9.52
C TYR A 111 -19.98 -28.30 10.69
N LEU A 112 -19.77 -26.97 10.72
CA LEU A 112 -19.05 -26.24 11.78
C LEU A 112 -19.98 -25.66 12.85
N ILE A 113 -21.20 -25.32 12.45
CA ILE A 113 -22.26 -24.80 13.31
C ILE A 113 -23.51 -25.63 13.05
N ASN A 114 -24.24 -26.00 14.08
CA ASN A 114 -25.57 -26.59 13.94
C ASN A 114 -26.60 -25.48 14.09
N GLY A 115 -27.30 -25.14 13.00
CA GLY A 115 -28.25 -24.03 13.00
C GLY A 115 -28.74 -23.67 11.59
N PHE A 116 -29.42 -22.56 11.47
CA PHE A 116 -30.00 -22.10 10.21
C PHE A 116 -30.20 -20.58 10.20
N ALA A 117 -30.27 -19.99 9.02
CA ALA A 117 -30.78 -18.65 8.83
C ALA A 117 -32.24 -18.69 8.36
N VAL A 118 -33.05 -17.80 8.90
CA VAL A 118 -34.51 -17.77 8.62
C VAL A 118 -35.01 -16.31 8.55
N PHE A 119 -35.79 -16.01 7.53
CA PHE A 119 -36.47 -14.73 7.38
C PHE A 119 -37.81 -14.78 8.10
N VAL A 120 -37.96 -14.03 9.18
CA VAL A 120 -39.10 -14.05 10.10
C VAL A 120 -39.32 -12.67 10.73
N THR A 121 -40.50 -12.46 11.29
CA THR A 121 -40.79 -11.29 12.12
C THR A 121 -40.09 -11.39 13.48
N PRO A 122 -39.88 -10.29 14.21
CA PRO A 122 -39.32 -10.31 15.58
C PRO A 122 -40.09 -11.19 16.54
N LEU A 123 -41.45 -11.23 16.43
CA LEU A 123 -42.28 -12.10 17.24
C LEU A 123 -42.02 -13.59 16.95
N GLN A 124 -41.85 -13.95 15.69
CA GLN A 124 -41.49 -15.33 15.29
C GLN A 124 -40.09 -15.70 15.76
N ALA A 125 -39.13 -14.76 15.67
CA ALA A 125 -37.76 -14.95 16.21
C ALA A 125 -37.82 -15.19 17.73
N PHE A 126 -38.63 -14.45 18.46
CA PHE A 126 -38.87 -14.67 19.90
C PHE A 126 -39.49 -16.03 20.22
N LYS A 127 -40.42 -16.52 19.38
CA LYS A 127 -41.00 -17.89 19.53
C LYS A 127 -39.93 -18.97 19.32
N LEU A 128 -39.01 -18.76 18.37
CA LEU A 128 -37.89 -19.65 18.14
C LEU A 128 -36.89 -19.62 19.31
N ALA A 129 -36.58 -18.46 19.87
CA ALA A 129 -35.65 -18.31 21.00
C ALA A 129 -36.13 -19.11 22.25
N ARG A 130 -37.42 -19.29 22.42
CA ARG A 130 -38.00 -20.06 23.54
C ARG A 130 -37.93 -21.56 23.37
N ARG A 131 -37.49 -22.09 22.23
CA ARG A 131 -37.37 -23.52 22.03
C ARG A 131 -36.14 -24.06 22.76
N ARG A 132 -36.34 -25.24 23.41
CA ARG A 132 -35.27 -25.89 24.20
C ARG A 132 -34.03 -26.25 23.34
N GLU A 133 -34.25 -26.54 22.06
CA GLU A 133 -33.24 -26.90 21.08
C GLU A 133 -32.38 -25.72 20.64
N VAL A 134 -32.89 -24.48 20.79
CA VAL A 134 -32.19 -23.25 20.35
C VAL A 134 -31.21 -22.80 21.43
N SER A 135 -29.99 -22.51 21.01
CA SER A 135 -28.94 -21.96 21.86
C SER A 135 -28.92 -20.45 21.81
N ASN A 136 -28.98 -19.87 20.60
CA ASN A 136 -28.92 -18.43 20.40
C ASN A 136 -29.69 -18.02 19.13
N ILE A 137 -30.16 -16.78 19.10
CA ILE A 137 -30.75 -16.12 17.95
C ILE A 137 -30.17 -14.72 17.82
N VAL A 138 -29.66 -14.40 16.65
CA VAL A 138 -29.04 -13.11 16.34
C VAL A 138 -29.67 -12.55 15.06
N LEU A 139 -30.02 -11.26 15.10
CA LEU A 139 -30.42 -10.55 13.89
C LEU A 139 -29.20 -10.54 12.92
N GLU A 140 -29.46 -10.89 11.67
CA GLU A 140 -28.41 -10.84 10.65
C GLU A 140 -27.86 -9.41 10.53
N PHE A 141 -26.56 -9.29 10.42
CA PHE A 141 -25.85 -8.03 10.20
C PHE A 141 -24.98 -8.14 8.95
N SER A 142 -24.88 -7.05 8.23
CA SER A 142 -23.98 -7.00 7.08
C SER A 142 -22.54 -7.00 7.57
N VAL A 143 -21.74 -7.95 7.08
CA VAL A 143 -20.30 -7.98 7.28
C VAL A 143 -19.63 -7.32 6.07
N ARG A 144 -18.66 -6.43 6.33
CA ARG A 144 -17.77 -5.89 5.33
C ARG A 144 -16.39 -6.46 5.61
N THR A 145 -15.69 -6.90 4.58
CA THR A 145 -14.27 -7.21 4.66
C THR A 145 -13.54 -5.92 4.98
N ALA A 146 -12.87 -5.88 6.13
CA ALA A 146 -12.02 -4.78 6.54
C ALA A 146 -10.57 -5.21 6.27
N THR A 147 -10.05 -4.90 5.08
CA THR A 147 -8.64 -5.07 4.75
C THR A 147 -7.91 -3.74 4.87
N THR A 148 -6.59 -3.71 4.72
CA THR A 148 -5.82 -2.47 4.61
C THR A 148 -6.19 -1.62 3.39
N HIS A 149 -7.16 -2.06 2.63
CA HIS A 149 -7.84 -1.39 1.53
C HIS A 149 -7.08 -1.36 0.19
N THR A 150 -5.76 -1.44 0.15
CA THR A 150 -5.04 -1.38 -1.14
C THR A 150 -5.35 -2.55 -2.07
N PRO A 151 -5.52 -3.82 -1.60
CA PRO A 151 -6.01 -4.91 -2.45
C PRO A 151 -7.41 -4.65 -3.04
N GLU A 152 -8.35 -4.13 -2.26
CA GLU A 152 -9.69 -3.77 -2.74
C GLU A 152 -9.67 -2.59 -3.70
N PHE A 153 -8.88 -1.56 -3.41
CA PHE A 153 -8.71 -0.40 -4.28
C PHE A 153 -8.14 -0.79 -5.64
N LEU A 154 -7.22 -1.76 -5.67
CA LEU A 154 -6.68 -2.36 -6.89
C LEU A 154 -7.60 -3.40 -7.54
N GLY A 155 -8.73 -3.73 -6.92
CA GLY A 155 -9.71 -4.66 -7.42
C GLY A 155 -9.28 -6.13 -7.36
N LEU A 156 -8.25 -6.50 -6.56
CA LEU A 156 -7.69 -7.85 -6.52
C LEU A 156 -8.69 -8.94 -6.16
N PRO A 157 -9.56 -8.79 -5.13
CA PRO A 157 -10.46 -9.86 -4.71
C PRO A 157 -11.46 -10.29 -5.78
N ARG A 158 -11.91 -9.35 -6.63
CA ARG A 158 -12.87 -9.62 -7.71
C ARG A 158 -12.22 -9.73 -9.09
N GLY A 159 -10.94 -9.37 -9.19
CA GLY A 159 -10.16 -9.33 -10.43
C GLY A 159 -9.02 -10.33 -10.41
N ALA A 160 -7.80 -9.85 -10.14
CA ALA A 160 -6.59 -10.64 -10.27
C ALA A 160 -6.58 -11.91 -9.41
N TRP A 161 -6.97 -11.84 -8.14
CA TRP A 161 -7.02 -13.04 -7.29
C TRP A 161 -8.09 -14.02 -7.75
N ALA A 162 -9.27 -13.53 -8.16
CA ALA A 162 -10.33 -14.40 -8.63
C ALA A 162 -9.94 -15.21 -9.88
N GLN A 163 -9.09 -14.63 -10.75
CA GLN A 163 -8.56 -15.32 -11.92
C GLN A 163 -7.57 -16.44 -11.57
N GLU A 164 -6.90 -16.34 -10.42
CA GLU A 164 -5.86 -17.28 -9.98
C GLU A 164 -6.34 -18.23 -8.86
N GLY A 165 -7.65 -18.38 -8.68
CA GLY A 165 -8.22 -19.32 -7.68
C GLY A 165 -8.45 -18.70 -6.29
N GLY A 166 -8.25 -17.40 -6.12
CA GLY A 166 -8.46 -16.66 -4.88
C GLY A 166 -7.16 -16.26 -4.19
N TYR A 167 -7.28 -15.60 -3.03
CA TYR A 167 -6.11 -15.19 -2.26
C TYR A 167 -5.27 -16.37 -1.74
N GLY A 168 -5.87 -17.55 -1.58
CA GLY A 168 -5.20 -18.76 -1.07
C GLY A 168 -4.24 -19.41 -2.06
N THR A 169 -4.21 -18.97 -3.31
CA THR A 169 -3.29 -19.42 -4.36
C THR A 169 -2.51 -18.28 -5.01
N ALA A 170 -2.85 -17.04 -4.67
CA ALA A 170 -2.32 -15.85 -5.33
C ALA A 170 -0.80 -15.69 -5.10
N GLY A 171 0.01 -15.92 -6.12
CA GLY A 171 1.46 -15.87 -6.09
C GLY A 171 2.14 -17.19 -5.74
N GLU A 172 1.43 -18.32 -5.76
CA GLU A 172 1.97 -19.64 -5.48
C GLU A 172 3.15 -19.98 -6.41
N GLY A 173 4.21 -20.57 -5.84
CA GLY A 173 5.38 -20.99 -6.58
C GLY A 173 6.37 -19.87 -6.95
N VAL A 174 6.13 -18.64 -6.51
CA VAL A 174 6.99 -17.48 -6.80
C VAL A 174 7.70 -17.02 -5.53
N VAL A 175 9.01 -16.76 -5.62
CA VAL A 175 9.84 -16.23 -4.54
C VAL A 175 10.19 -14.76 -4.80
N ILE A 176 9.82 -13.88 -3.86
CA ILE A 176 10.18 -12.46 -3.92
C ILE A 176 11.35 -12.20 -2.97
N GLY A 177 12.46 -11.72 -3.53
CA GLY A 177 13.64 -11.27 -2.78
C GLY A 177 13.53 -9.80 -2.41
N PHE A 178 13.64 -9.47 -1.12
CA PHE A 178 13.61 -8.10 -0.60
C PHE A 178 15.01 -7.68 -0.18
N ILE A 179 15.55 -6.65 -0.84
CA ILE A 179 16.80 -6.02 -0.43
C ILE A 179 16.46 -4.75 0.34
N ASP A 180 16.45 -4.85 1.67
CA ASP A 180 15.89 -3.83 2.54
C ASP A 180 16.55 -3.86 3.94
N THR A 181 15.84 -3.39 4.99
CA THR A 181 16.32 -3.28 6.38
C THR A 181 16.18 -4.58 7.19
N GLY A 182 15.68 -5.66 6.60
CA GLY A 182 15.48 -6.95 7.26
C GLY A 182 14.00 -7.33 7.36
N ILE A 183 13.67 -8.25 8.29
CA ILE A 183 12.31 -8.71 8.55
C ILE A 183 12.13 -9.05 10.04
N ASP A 184 10.94 -8.82 10.58
CA ASP A 184 10.52 -9.39 11.87
C ASP A 184 9.81 -10.74 11.60
N PRO A 185 10.48 -11.89 11.84
CA PRO A 185 9.92 -13.19 11.51
C PRO A 185 8.77 -13.60 12.41
N THR A 186 8.58 -12.91 13.54
CA THR A 186 7.54 -13.22 14.52
C THR A 186 6.18 -12.62 14.15
N HIS A 187 6.17 -11.73 13.16
CA HIS A 187 4.95 -11.04 12.75
C HIS A 187 3.97 -12.00 12.06
N PRO A 188 2.66 -11.99 12.41
CA PRO A 188 1.65 -12.89 11.85
C PRO A 188 1.52 -12.85 10.31
N SER A 189 1.89 -11.74 9.69
CA SER A 189 1.92 -11.61 8.21
C SER A 189 2.90 -12.57 7.54
N PHE A 190 3.81 -13.20 8.28
CA PHE A 190 4.85 -14.11 7.75
C PHE A 190 4.77 -15.50 8.33
N SER A 191 3.75 -15.83 9.12
CA SER A 191 3.55 -17.17 9.66
C SER A 191 3.10 -18.16 8.59
N ASP A 192 3.45 -19.45 8.74
CA ASP A 192 2.93 -20.55 7.94
C ASP A 192 2.01 -21.49 8.73
N ASN A 193 1.53 -21.04 9.89
CA ASN A 193 0.72 -21.83 10.83
C ASN A 193 -0.73 -22.05 10.38
N SER A 194 -1.14 -21.52 9.22
CA SER A 194 -2.47 -21.79 8.67
C SER A 194 -2.54 -23.23 8.15
N PRO A 195 -3.50 -24.06 8.62
CA PRO A 195 -3.69 -25.41 8.11
C PRO A 195 -4.01 -25.47 6.60
N GLU A 196 -4.48 -24.36 6.04
CA GLU A 196 -4.87 -24.23 4.64
C GLU A 196 -3.68 -23.84 3.73
N GLN A 197 -2.55 -23.45 4.29
CA GLN A 197 -1.36 -23.03 3.54
C GLN A 197 -0.31 -24.14 3.48
N THR A 198 -0.59 -25.17 2.71
CA THR A 198 0.34 -26.29 2.47
C THR A 198 1.00 -26.20 1.10
N TYR A 199 1.57 -25.04 0.74
CA TYR A 199 2.31 -24.92 -0.52
C TYR A 199 3.82 -25.24 -0.31
N PRO A 200 4.43 -26.00 -1.21
CA PRO A 200 5.84 -26.36 -1.08
C PRO A 200 6.74 -25.16 -1.45
N VAL A 201 7.91 -25.10 -0.81
CA VAL A 201 8.97 -24.18 -1.27
C VAL A 201 9.39 -24.59 -2.69
N PRO A 202 9.50 -23.65 -3.63
CA PRO A 202 9.89 -23.94 -5.01
C PRO A 202 11.27 -24.61 -5.08
N GLU A 203 11.41 -25.67 -5.91
CA GLU A 203 12.65 -26.44 -6.04
C GLU A 203 13.83 -25.59 -6.57
N HIS A 204 13.54 -24.53 -7.31
CA HIS A 204 14.58 -23.61 -7.83
C HIS A 204 15.16 -22.68 -6.78
N PHE A 205 14.53 -22.55 -5.61
CA PHE A 205 15.05 -21.74 -4.50
C PHE A 205 15.97 -22.55 -3.60
N SER A 206 17.20 -22.08 -3.40
CA SER A 206 18.25 -22.74 -2.61
C SER A 206 18.83 -21.85 -1.49
N GLY A 207 18.14 -20.75 -1.13
CA GLY A 207 18.57 -19.82 -0.10
C GLY A 207 18.56 -20.43 1.29
N ILE A 208 19.29 -19.81 2.22
CA ILE A 208 19.39 -20.23 3.61
C ILE A 208 18.70 -19.26 4.57
N CYS A 209 18.35 -19.77 5.74
CA CYS A 209 17.95 -18.98 6.89
C CYS A 209 19.18 -18.79 7.81
N GLU A 210 19.70 -17.59 7.86
CA GLU A 210 20.81 -17.24 8.75
C GLU A 210 20.36 -17.29 10.20
N VAL A 211 21.14 -17.93 11.06
CA VAL A 211 20.84 -18.07 12.48
C VAL A 211 21.74 -17.16 13.30
N THR A 212 21.14 -16.25 14.05
CA THR A 212 21.82 -15.32 14.95
C THR A 212 21.08 -15.24 16.28
N GLN A 213 21.58 -14.46 17.23
CA GLN A 213 20.91 -14.25 18.52
C GLN A 213 19.52 -13.60 18.36
N ASP A 214 19.41 -12.61 17.46
CA ASP A 214 18.15 -11.88 17.18
C ASP A 214 17.28 -12.56 16.11
N PHE A 215 17.82 -13.60 15.45
CA PHE A 215 17.13 -14.38 14.42
C PHE A 215 17.41 -15.88 14.65
N PRO A 216 16.80 -16.49 15.71
CA PRO A 216 17.11 -17.84 16.12
C PRO A 216 16.65 -18.90 15.10
N SER A 217 17.13 -20.14 15.29
CA SER A 217 16.68 -21.29 14.50
C SER A 217 15.15 -21.42 14.56
N GLY A 218 14.51 -21.62 13.41
CA GLY A 218 13.05 -21.64 13.29
C GLY A 218 12.40 -20.29 12.96
N SER A 219 13.20 -19.23 12.79
CA SER A 219 12.69 -17.93 12.33
C SER A 219 12.17 -17.99 10.88
N CYS A 220 12.77 -18.81 10.02
CA CYS A 220 12.22 -19.07 8.69
C CYS A 220 11.23 -20.24 8.72
N ASN A 221 10.34 -20.24 7.74
CA ASN A 221 9.28 -21.20 7.55
C ASN A 221 8.97 -21.34 6.04
N ARG A 222 7.86 -21.95 5.64
CA ARG A 222 7.50 -22.08 4.22
C ARG A 222 7.06 -20.76 3.59
N LYS A 223 6.70 -19.74 4.39
CA LYS A 223 6.38 -18.39 3.92
C LYS A 223 7.62 -17.54 3.78
N LEU A 224 8.39 -17.43 4.84
CA LEU A 224 9.71 -16.80 4.90
C LEU A 224 10.76 -17.89 4.66
N VAL A 225 11.15 -18.11 3.40
CA VAL A 225 11.99 -19.25 2.99
C VAL A 225 13.49 -19.00 3.13
N GLY A 226 13.92 -17.74 3.19
CA GLY A 226 15.33 -17.39 3.35
C GLY A 226 15.52 -16.00 3.96
N ALA A 227 16.61 -15.83 4.70
CA ALA A 227 16.97 -14.56 5.30
C ALA A 227 18.47 -14.47 5.52
N ARG A 228 19.10 -13.35 5.12
CA ARG A 228 20.54 -13.06 5.27
C ARG A 228 20.76 -11.58 5.56
N HIS A 229 21.95 -11.24 6.12
CA HIS A 229 22.37 -9.85 6.25
C HIS A 229 23.73 -9.57 5.59
N PHE A 230 23.93 -8.33 5.18
CA PHE A 230 25.12 -7.85 4.48
C PHE A 230 25.55 -6.52 5.10
N ALA A 231 26.69 -6.49 5.76
CA ALA A 231 27.23 -5.32 6.47
C ALA A 231 28.75 -5.20 6.36
N ALA A 232 29.39 -5.97 5.47
CA ALA A 232 30.83 -6.05 5.37
C ALA A 232 31.50 -4.69 5.16
N SER A 233 30.92 -3.83 4.32
CA SER A 233 31.44 -2.49 4.06
C SER A 233 31.31 -1.58 5.29
N ALA A 234 30.17 -1.61 5.99
CA ALA A 234 29.93 -0.83 7.21
C ALA A 234 30.85 -1.27 8.35
N ILE A 235 31.03 -2.58 8.52
CA ILE A 235 31.96 -3.17 9.51
C ILE A 235 33.39 -2.73 9.23
N THR A 236 33.85 -2.85 7.97
CA THR A 236 35.20 -2.43 7.56
C THR A 236 35.45 -0.95 7.82
N ARG A 237 34.44 -0.11 7.71
CA ARG A 237 34.51 1.32 7.99
C ARG A 237 34.45 1.65 9.48
N GLY A 238 34.22 0.68 10.36
CA GLY A 238 34.12 0.88 11.81
C GLY A 238 32.89 1.67 12.27
N ILE A 239 31.86 1.77 11.45
CA ILE A 239 30.62 2.50 11.77
C ILE A 239 29.45 1.58 12.17
N PHE A 240 29.61 0.27 11.96
CA PHE A 240 28.59 -0.71 12.30
C PHE A 240 28.57 -0.98 13.81
N ASN A 241 27.39 -0.89 14.42
CA ASN A 241 27.18 -1.22 15.83
C ASN A 241 26.22 -2.40 15.92
N ALA A 242 26.75 -3.59 16.22
CA ALA A 242 25.99 -4.84 16.20
C ALA A 242 24.72 -4.84 17.08
N THR A 243 24.72 -4.07 18.19
CA THR A 243 23.58 -3.99 19.11
C THR A 243 22.48 -3.03 18.68
N LYS A 244 22.83 -2.00 17.90
CA LYS A 244 21.87 -1.03 17.34
C LYS A 244 21.41 -1.41 15.96
N ASP A 245 22.34 -1.87 15.12
CA ASP A 245 22.11 -2.16 13.71
C ASP A 245 21.67 -3.62 13.48
N TYR A 246 21.75 -4.46 14.51
CA TYR A 246 21.47 -5.90 14.45
C TYR A 246 22.29 -6.62 13.38
N ALA A 247 23.38 -7.28 13.75
CA ALA A 247 24.18 -8.15 12.88
C ALA A 247 23.40 -9.44 12.54
N SER A 248 22.26 -9.31 11.94
CA SER A 248 21.30 -10.38 11.67
C SER A 248 20.28 -9.94 10.63
N PRO A 249 19.50 -10.85 10.03
CA PRO A 249 18.37 -10.52 9.17
C PRO A 249 17.23 -9.78 9.87
N PHE A 250 17.27 -9.71 11.23
CA PHE A 250 16.21 -9.05 12.00
C PHE A 250 16.08 -7.56 11.64
N ASP A 251 14.82 -7.11 11.53
CA ASP A 251 14.50 -5.72 11.18
C ASP A 251 14.39 -4.84 12.42
N GLY A 252 15.44 -4.08 12.72
CA GLY A 252 15.43 -3.06 13.76
C GLY A 252 14.86 -1.71 13.33
N ASP A 253 14.62 -1.53 12.04
CA ASP A 253 14.12 -0.28 11.44
C ASP A 253 12.63 -0.31 11.19
N GLY A 254 12.08 -1.46 10.76
CA GLY A 254 10.68 -1.72 10.45
C GLY A 254 10.33 -1.62 8.95
N HIS A 255 11.15 -0.95 8.16
CA HIS A 255 10.87 -0.67 6.75
C HIS A 255 10.82 -1.94 5.89
N GLY A 256 11.77 -2.87 6.04
CA GLY A 256 11.79 -4.13 5.30
C GLY A 256 10.61 -5.05 5.64
N THR A 257 10.23 -5.10 6.91
CA THR A 257 9.01 -5.80 7.38
C THR A 257 7.77 -5.22 6.70
N HIS A 258 7.71 -3.89 6.59
CA HIS A 258 6.60 -3.19 5.96
C HIS A 258 6.51 -3.49 4.46
N THR A 259 7.62 -3.37 3.73
CA THR A 259 7.66 -3.63 2.28
C THR A 259 7.38 -5.09 1.94
N ALA A 260 7.93 -6.05 2.68
CA ALA A 260 7.68 -7.48 2.49
C ALA A 260 6.20 -7.82 2.69
N SER A 261 5.55 -7.23 3.70
CA SER A 261 4.13 -7.49 3.96
C SER A 261 3.19 -6.88 2.92
N ILE A 262 3.54 -5.73 2.31
CA ILE A 262 2.77 -5.16 1.19
C ILE A 262 2.79 -6.10 -0.01
N ALA A 263 3.94 -6.65 -0.37
CA ALA A 263 4.06 -7.51 -1.54
C ALA A 263 3.44 -8.89 -1.29
N ALA A 264 3.77 -9.52 -0.17
CA ALA A 264 3.51 -10.95 0.05
C ALA A 264 3.03 -11.30 1.47
N GLY A 265 2.63 -10.36 2.32
CA GLY A 265 2.09 -10.67 3.64
C GLY A 265 0.83 -11.53 3.58
N ASN A 266 0.61 -12.37 4.58
CA ASN A 266 -0.57 -13.21 4.69
C ASN A 266 -1.87 -12.38 4.60
N HIS A 267 -2.92 -12.98 4.07
CA HIS A 267 -4.24 -12.33 3.96
C HIS A 267 -4.98 -12.32 5.29
N GLY A 268 -5.66 -11.21 5.58
CA GLY A 268 -6.65 -11.14 6.67
C GLY A 268 -6.06 -10.91 8.08
N ILE A 269 -4.82 -10.42 8.19
CA ILE A 269 -4.17 -10.16 9.48
C ILE A 269 -4.72 -8.87 10.12
N PRO A 270 -5.31 -8.92 11.35
CA PRO A 270 -5.89 -7.75 12.01
C PRO A 270 -4.86 -6.65 12.29
N VAL A 271 -5.16 -5.44 11.87
CA VAL A 271 -4.33 -4.24 12.13
C VAL A 271 -4.80 -3.57 13.42
N ILE A 272 -4.09 -3.83 14.51
CA ILE A 272 -4.38 -3.23 15.81
C ILE A 272 -3.21 -2.31 16.18
N VAL A 273 -3.49 -1.02 16.36
CA VAL A 273 -2.51 0.01 16.70
C VAL A 273 -3.12 0.95 17.75
N ALA A 274 -2.38 1.28 18.78
CA ALA A 274 -2.84 2.09 19.92
C ALA A 274 -4.17 1.60 20.53
N GLY A 275 -4.42 0.28 20.50
CA GLY A 275 -5.66 -0.33 20.98
C GLY A 275 -6.85 -0.25 20.02
N HIS A 276 -6.71 0.33 18.84
CA HIS A 276 -7.76 0.49 17.84
C HIS A 276 -7.57 -0.47 16.66
N ASN A 277 -8.70 -0.98 16.12
CA ASN A 277 -8.71 -1.84 14.95
C ASN A 277 -8.95 -1.01 13.68
N PHE A 278 -7.98 -1.05 12.75
CA PHE A 278 -7.99 -0.34 11.47
C PHE A 278 -8.33 -1.25 10.26
N GLY A 279 -8.78 -2.47 10.50
CA GLY A 279 -9.11 -3.46 9.48
C GLY A 279 -8.08 -4.59 9.44
N ASN A 280 -7.97 -5.29 8.31
CA ASN A 280 -7.05 -6.42 8.14
C ASN A 280 -6.01 -6.14 7.07
N ALA A 281 -4.75 -6.49 7.33
CA ALA A 281 -3.66 -6.41 6.35
C ALA A 281 -3.67 -7.60 5.38
N SER A 282 -3.15 -7.35 4.18
CA SER A 282 -2.90 -8.37 3.16
C SER A 282 -1.84 -7.91 2.18
N GLY A 283 -0.96 -8.80 1.77
CA GLY A 283 -0.08 -8.60 0.62
C GLY A 283 -0.83 -8.68 -0.70
N MET A 284 -0.19 -8.22 -1.78
CA MET A 284 -0.71 -8.32 -3.16
C MET A 284 -0.71 -9.76 -3.66
N ALA A 285 0.31 -10.53 -3.30
CA ALA A 285 0.49 -11.95 -3.59
C ALA A 285 0.66 -12.73 -2.27
N PRO A 286 -0.42 -12.93 -1.50
CA PRO A 286 -0.33 -13.46 -0.14
C PRO A 286 0.16 -14.91 -0.07
N HIS A 287 0.23 -15.60 -1.19
CA HIS A 287 0.75 -16.98 -1.28
C HIS A 287 2.17 -17.06 -1.87
N SER A 288 2.81 -15.93 -2.23
CA SER A 288 4.22 -15.92 -2.62
C SER A 288 5.14 -16.17 -1.43
N HIS A 289 6.29 -16.77 -1.69
CA HIS A 289 7.37 -16.93 -0.73
C HIS A 289 8.20 -15.65 -0.60
N ILE A 290 8.79 -15.44 0.56
CA ILE A 290 9.60 -14.28 0.91
C ILE A 290 11.03 -14.73 1.19
N ALA A 291 12.00 -14.06 0.54
CA ALA A 291 13.43 -14.16 0.88
C ALA A 291 13.97 -12.76 1.17
N VAL A 292 14.72 -12.60 2.28
CA VAL A 292 15.17 -11.29 2.75
C VAL A 292 16.68 -11.19 2.75
N TYR A 293 17.18 -10.09 2.21
CA TYR A 293 18.60 -9.76 2.06
C TYR A 293 18.82 -8.37 2.68
N LYS A 294 19.06 -8.32 4.00
CA LYS A 294 19.26 -7.07 4.71
C LYS A 294 20.58 -6.43 4.34
N ALA A 295 20.52 -5.29 3.68
CA ALA A 295 21.68 -4.48 3.29
C ALA A 295 21.54 -3.02 3.69
N LEU A 296 20.43 -2.64 4.36
CA LEU A 296 20.14 -1.30 4.84
C LEU A 296 20.00 -1.27 6.36
N TYR A 297 20.41 -0.16 6.95
CA TYR A 297 20.48 0.06 8.39
C TYR A 297 20.14 1.51 8.71
N LYS A 298 19.29 1.76 9.69
CA LYS A 298 18.84 3.13 10.05
C LYS A 298 19.98 4.08 10.34
N SER A 299 20.99 3.62 11.05
CA SER A 299 22.07 4.48 11.53
C SER A 299 22.93 5.07 10.42
N PHE A 300 23.04 4.41 9.25
CA PHE A 300 23.91 4.83 8.15
C PHE A 300 23.37 4.57 6.74
N GLY A 301 22.16 3.98 6.60
CA GLY A 301 21.62 3.53 5.31
C GLY A 301 22.29 2.25 4.82
N GLY A 302 22.71 2.23 3.56
CA GLY A 302 23.41 1.09 2.94
C GLY A 302 24.61 1.52 2.11
N PHE A 303 25.54 0.61 1.92
CA PHE A 303 26.68 0.79 1.01
C PHE A 303 26.51 -0.04 -0.25
N ALA A 304 26.91 0.53 -1.38
CA ALA A 304 26.75 -0.15 -2.68
C ALA A 304 27.36 -1.55 -2.71
N ALA A 305 28.50 -1.77 -2.04
CA ALA A 305 29.13 -3.09 -1.98
C ALA A 305 28.24 -4.12 -1.29
N ASP A 306 27.61 -3.78 -0.16
CA ASP A 306 26.72 -4.67 0.58
C ASP A 306 25.41 -4.90 -0.22
N VAL A 307 24.87 -3.86 -0.88
CA VAL A 307 23.70 -3.97 -1.75
C VAL A 307 23.99 -4.88 -2.96
N VAL A 308 25.14 -4.74 -3.61
CA VAL A 308 25.54 -5.60 -4.73
C VAL A 308 25.69 -7.06 -4.27
N ALA A 309 26.30 -7.29 -3.10
CA ALA A 309 26.40 -8.64 -2.52
C ALA A 309 25.02 -9.24 -2.24
N ALA A 310 24.08 -8.46 -1.76
CA ALA A 310 22.69 -8.86 -1.55
C ALA A 310 21.97 -9.22 -2.85
N ILE A 311 22.15 -8.42 -3.92
CA ILE A 311 21.60 -8.70 -5.26
C ILE A 311 22.18 -10.00 -5.82
N ASP A 312 23.50 -10.17 -5.76
CA ASP A 312 24.19 -11.36 -6.24
C ASP A 312 23.71 -12.62 -5.52
N GLN A 313 23.58 -12.54 -4.20
CA GLN A 313 23.10 -13.64 -3.39
C GLN A 313 21.61 -13.95 -3.66
N ALA A 314 20.76 -12.95 -3.82
CA ALA A 314 19.35 -13.16 -4.16
C ALA A 314 19.19 -13.90 -5.49
N ALA A 315 20.00 -13.52 -6.48
CA ALA A 315 20.00 -14.21 -7.77
C ALA A 315 20.53 -15.64 -7.65
N GLN A 316 21.61 -15.86 -6.88
CA GLN A 316 22.17 -17.18 -6.63
C GLN A 316 21.20 -18.09 -5.89
N ASP A 317 20.46 -17.56 -4.92
CA ASP A 317 19.47 -18.30 -4.15
C ASP A 317 18.22 -18.67 -4.97
N GLY A 318 18.02 -18.03 -6.15
CA GLY A 318 16.96 -18.39 -7.09
C GLY A 318 15.66 -17.64 -6.85
N VAL A 319 15.69 -16.34 -6.50
CA VAL A 319 14.47 -15.53 -6.44
C VAL A 319 13.94 -15.22 -7.85
N ASP A 320 12.62 -15.12 -8.01
CA ASP A 320 11.96 -14.76 -9.28
C ASP A 320 11.86 -13.24 -9.47
N ILE A 321 11.76 -12.53 -8.36
CA ILE A 321 11.56 -11.07 -8.33
C ILE A 321 12.50 -10.46 -7.29
N ILE A 322 13.12 -9.34 -7.61
CA ILE A 322 13.86 -8.51 -6.67
C ILE A 322 13.10 -7.20 -6.45
N SER A 323 12.72 -6.94 -5.19
CA SER A 323 12.10 -5.69 -4.75
C SER A 323 13.12 -4.82 -4.02
N LEU A 324 13.33 -3.59 -4.55
CA LEU A 324 14.26 -2.61 -3.97
C LEU A 324 13.50 -1.34 -3.61
N SER A 325 13.30 -1.11 -2.34
CA SER A 325 12.76 0.17 -1.84
C SER A 325 13.88 1.14 -1.46
N ILE A 326 14.92 1.19 -2.28
CA ILE A 326 16.13 1.98 -2.07
C ILE A 326 16.45 2.89 -3.24
N THR A 327 17.07 4.02 -2.94
CA THR A 327 17.60 4.95 -3.94
C THR A 327 18.99 5.44 -3.52
N PRO A 328 19.91 5.70 -4.46
CA PRO A 328 21.22 6.21 -4.11
C PRO A 328 21.11 7.64 -3.54
N ASN A 329 21.84 7.92 -2.47
CA ASN A 329 21.90 9.25 -1.84
C ASN A 329 22.54 10.32 -2.71
N ARG A 330 23.42 9.90 -3.64
CA ARG A 330 24.12 10.75 -4.61
C ARG A 330 24.20 10.02 -5.92
N ARG A 331 24.26 10.77 -7.03
CA ARG A 331 24.55 10.19 -8.33
C ARG A 331 25.84 9.37 -8.26
N PRO A 332 25.82 8.10 -8.67
CA PRO A 332 27.03 7.30 -8.74
C PRO A 332 28.01 7.92 -9.75
N PRO A 333 29.33 7.91 -9.47
CA PRO A 333 30.33 8.35 -10.43
C PRO A 333 30.41 7.35 -11.60
N GLY A 334 30.66 7.84 -12.79
CA GLY A 334 30.82 6.97 -13.96
C GLY A 334 30.62 7.70 -15.28
N LEU A 335 30.77 6.98 -16.37
CA LEU A 335 30.55 7.47 -17.73
C LEU A 335 29.08 7.90 -17.94
N ALA A 336 28.16 7.11 -17.44
CA ALA A 336 26.75 7.44 -17.34
C ALA A 336 26.22 6.90 -16.01
N THR A 337 25.14 7.51 -15.48
CA THR A 337 24.63 7.18 -14.15
C THR A 337 24.19 5.72 -13.99
N PHE A 338 23.81 5.03 -15.06
CA PHE A 338 23.47 3.61 -15.04
C PHE A 338 24.67 2.65 -15.18
N PHE A 339 25.90 3.15 -15.41
CA PHE A 339 27.13 2.38 -15.31
C PHE A 339 27.67 2.33 -13.87
N ASN A 340 26.83 2.12 -12.91
CA ASN A 340 27.21 1.90 -11.53
C ASN A 340 27.08 0.41 -11.16
N PRO A 341 27.76 -0.07 -10.11
CA PRO A 341 27.76 -1.48 -9.74
C PRO A 341 26.36 -2.06 -9.45
N ILE A 342 25.47 -1.28 -8.85
CA ILE A 342 24.09 -1.74 -8.52
C ILE A 342 23.30 -1.97 -9.79
N ASP A 343 23.23 -0.97 -10.69
CA ASP A 343 22.43 -1.07 -11.92
C ASP A 343 22.99 -2.15 -12.86
N MET A 344 24.32 -2.35 -12.87
CA MET A 344 24.96 -3.42 -13.66
C MET A 344 24.70 -4.82 -13.07
N ALA A 345 24.66 -4.96 -11.73
CA ALA A 345 24.27 -6.20 -11.08
C ALA A 345 22.79 -6.52 -11.39
N LEU A 346 21.90 -5.51 -11.37
CA LEU A 346 20.50 -5.66 -11.73
C LEU A 346 20.30 -6.00 -13.20
N LEU A 347 21.15 -5.51 -14.12
CA LEU A 347 21.16 -5.96 -15.52
C LEU A 347 21.47 -7.45 -15.63
N SER A 348 22.42 -7.94 -14.84
CA SER A 348 22.76 -9.36 -14.78
C SER A 348 21.63 -10.21 -14.18
N ALA A 349 20.91 -9.69 -13.18
CA ALA A 349 19.71 -10.32 -12.64
C ALA A 349 18.60 -10.45 -13.69
N VAL A 350 18.36 -9.37 -14.48
CA VAL A 350 17.42 -9.41 -15.61
C VAL A 350 17.84 -10.42 -16.68
N LYS A 351 19.15 -10.55 -16.96
CA LYS A 351 19.67 -11.62 -17.84
C LYS A 351 19.34 -13.01 -17.32
N ALA A 352 19.37 -13.19 -16.00
CA ALA A 352 18.98 -14.44 -15.34
C ALA A 352 17.45 -14.69 -15.31
N GLY A 353 16.63 -13.76 -15.83
CA GLY A 353 15.16 -13.88 -15.88
C GLY A 353 14.44 -13.30 -14.64
N ILE A 354 15.15 -12.60 -13.76
CA ILE A 354 14.60 -12.02 -12.53
C ILE A 354 13.97 -10.67 -12.85
N PHE A 355 12.71 -10.47 -12.46
CA PHE A 355 12.05 -9.17 -12.57
C PHE A 355 12.53 -8.23 -11.47
N VAL A 356 13.04 -7.06 -11.86
CA VAL A 356 13.57 -6.07 -10.91
C VAL A 356 12.62 -4.88 -10.80
N VAL A 357 12.12 -4.61 -9.60
CA VAL A 357 11.29 -3.45 -9.31
C VAL A 357 11.96 -2.56 -8.28
N GLN A 358 11.96 -1.25 -8.53
CA GLN A 358 12.60 -0.27 -7.67
C GLN A 358 11.74 0.97 -7.46
N ALA A 359 11.82 1.56 -6.26
CA ALA A 359 11.20 2.82 -5.92
C ALA A 359 11.80 3.98 -6.76
N ALA A 360 10.94 4.90 -7.23
CA ALA A 360 11.39 6.04 -8.02
C ALA A 360 12.20 7.07 -7.20
N GLY A 361 11.99 7.12 -5.89
CA GLY A 361 12.57 8.09 -4.97
C GLY A 361 11.54 9.10 -4.45
N ASN A 362 11.88 9.74 -3.33
CA ASN A 362 11.00 10.66 -2.61
C ASN A 362 11.47 12.13 -2.70
N THR A 363 12.12 12.49 -3.80
CA THR A 363 12.70 13.82 -4.06
C THR A 363 11.89 14.66 -5.06
N GLY A 364 10.64 14.25 -5.38
CA GLY A 364 9.71 15.07 -6.14
C GLY A 364 9.34 16.38 -5.41
N PRO A 365 8.56 17.28 -5.96
CA PRO A 365 7.95 17.23 -7.29
C PRO A 365 8.84 17.80 -8.43
N SER A 366 10.09 18.09 -8.13
CA SER A 366 11.03 18.66 -9.11
C SER A 366 11.21 17.74 -10.31
N PRO A 367 11.26 18.26 -11.53
CA PRO A 367 11.64 17.48 -12.71
C PRO A 367 13.02 16.85 -12.57
N LYS A 368 13.27 15.74 -13.28
CA LYS A 368 14.58 15.05 -13.31
C LYS A 368 15.06 14.56 -11.93
N SER A 369 14.10 14.25 -11.04
CA SER A 369 14.38 13.80 -9.67
C SER A 369 14.37 12.28 -9.52
N VAL A 370 13.98 11.51 -10.56
CA VAL A 370 14.02 10.04 -10.54
C VAL A 370 15.44 9.54 -10.30
N ALA A 371 15.60 8.70 -9.29
CA ALA A 371 16.89 8.12 -8.91
C ALA A 371 17.20 6.82 -9.66
N SER A 372 16.18 6.09 -10.12
CA SER A 372 16.27 4.78 -10.78
C SER A 372 15.68 4.87 -12.19
N PHE A 373 16.55 4.97 -13.20
CA PHE A 373 16.14 5.24 -14.59
C PHE A 373 16.73 4.29 -15.65
N SER A 374 17.51 3.28 -15.24
CA SER A 374 17.99 2.26 -16.16
C SER A 374 16.84 1.51 -16.84
N PRO A 375 16.90 1.24 -18.16
CA PRO A 375 15.75 0.67 -18.90
C PRO A 375 15.37 -0.75 -18.46
N TRP A 376 16.27 -1.52 -17.87
CA TRP A 376 16.04 -2.86 -17.34
C TRP A 376 15.45 -2.89 -15.93
N ILE A 377 15.34 -1.76 -15.26
CA ILE A 377 14.76 -1.65 -13.91
C ILE A 377 13.33 -1.11 -14.04
N PHE A 378 12.36 -1.78 -13.40
CA PHE A 378 10.98 -1.30 -13.37
C PHE A 378 10.80 -0.31 -12.23
N THR A 379 10.69 0.98 -12.54
CA THR A 379 10.67 2.09 -11.59
C THR A 379 9.25 2.51 -11.25
N VAL A 380 8.91 2.61 -9.97
CA VAL A 380 7.54 2.83 -9.49
C VAL A 380 7.44 4.13 -8.70
N GLY A 381 6.55 5.02 -9.16
CA GLY A 381 6.17 6.25 -8.45
C GLY A 381 5.01 6.02 -7.47
N ALA A 382 4.82 6.97 -6.55
CA ALA A 382 3.81 6.89 -5.49
C ALA A 382 2.56 7.71 -5.79
N SER A 383 1.40 7.10 -5.55
CA SER A 383 0.09 7.76 -5.59
C SER A 383 -0.71 7.53 -4.32
N THR A 384 -1.81 8.28 -4.16
CA THR A 384 -2.83 7.99 -3.16
C THR A 384 -3.64 6.74 -3.54
N HIS A 385 -4.25 6.12 -2.55
CA HIS A 385 -5.51 5.37 -2.68
C HIS A 385 -6.66 6.23 -2.13
N ASP A 386 -7.90 5.71 -2.09
CA ASP A 386 -9.08 6.52 -1.76
C ASP A 386 -9.46 6.52 -0.27
N ARG A 387 -8.76 5.76 0.60
CA ARG A 387 -8.97 5.79 2.05
C ARG A 387 -8.33 7.02 2.68
N VAL A 388 -9.10 7.72 3.49
CA VAL A 388 -8.66 8.87 4.30
C VAL A 388 -9.16 8.68 5.73
N TYR A 389 -8.34 9.06 6.69
CA TYR A 389 -8.73 9.23 8.08
C TYR A 389 -8.84 10.73 8.34
N SER A 390 -10.06 11.20 8.61
CA SER A 390 -10.33 12.60 8.92
C SER A 390 -10.69 12.74 10.39
N ASN A 391 -10.15 13.76 11.03
CA ASN A 391 -10.47 14.16 12.37
C ASN A 391 -10.85 15.65 12.39
N SER A 392 -11.58 16.11 13.38
CA SER A 392 -11.93 17.52 13.55
C SER A 392 -12.09 17.87 15.01
N ILE A 393 -11.93 19.15 15.32
CA ILE A 393 -12.24 19.73 16.63
C ILE A 393 -13.35 20.76 16.47
N VAL A 394 -14.36 20.67 17.32
CA VAL A 394 -15.47 21.63 17.41
C VAL A 394 -15.25 22.50 18.62
N LEU A 395 -15.13 23.81 18.44
CA LEU A 395 -14.93 24.78 19.47
C LEU A 395 -16.28 25.20 20.11
N GLY A 396 -16.27 25.71 21.33
CA GLY A 396 -17.48 26.14 22.05
C GLY A 396 -18.27 27.26 21.37
N ASN A 397 -17.67 27.98 20.42
CA ASN A 397 -18.35 28.93 19.54
C ASN A 397 -18.91 28.29 18.24
N ASN A 398 -18.97 26.94 18.14
CA ASN A 398 -19.43 26.15 17.02
C ASN A 398 -18.55 26.21 15.74
N ILE A 399 -17.35 26.74 15.80
CA ILE A 399 -16.38 26.64 14.71
C ILE A 399 -15.83 25.22 14.70
N THR A 400 -15.84 24.59 13.51
CA THR A 400 -15.24 23.27 13.29
C THR A 400 -13.94 23.43 12.51
N ILE A 401 -12.86 22.90 13.05
CA ILE A 401 -11.52 22.91 12.47
C ILE A 401 -11.15 21.46 12.11
N SER A 402 -10.70 21.26 10.87
CA SER A 402 -10.22 19.94 10.40
C SER A 402 -8.80 19.68 10.87
N GLY A 403 -8.50 18.42 11.17
CA GLY A 403 -7.16 17.98 11.54
C GLY A 403 -6.91 16.52 11.21
N VAL A 404 -5.79 16.01 11.71
CA VAL A 404 -5.36 14.62 11.51
C VAL A 404 -5.06 13.98 12.87
N GLY A 405 -5.31 12.66 12.96
CA GLY A 405 -5.02 11.87 14.16
C GLY A 405 -5.74 10.54 14.11
N LEU A 406 -5.06 9.45 14.44
CA LEU A 406 -5.62 8.11 14.57
C LEU A 406 -5.99 7.87 16.04
N ALA A 407 -7.02 8.55 16.51
CA ALA A 407 -7.45 8.54 17.89
C ALA A 407 -8.98 8.47 18.01
N SER A 408 -9.47 8.07 19.17
CA SER A 408 -10.88 8.22 19.52
C SER A 408 -11.24 9.71 19.64
N GLY A 409 -12.53 10.02 19.60
CA GLY A 409 -13.04 11.35 19.96
C GLY A 409 -13.30 11.48 21.45
N THR A 410 -13.60 12.70 21.90
CA THR A 410 -14.13 12.96 23.23
C THR A 410 -15.64 12.70 23.28
N ASP A 411 -16.16 12.37 24.42
CA ASP A 411 -17.60 12.13 24.66
C ASP A 411 -18.40 13.43 24.91
N GLY A 412 -17.73 14.59 24.94
CA GLY A 412 -18.33 15.89 25.15
C GLY A 412 -17.36 17.05 24.99
N MET A 413 -17.79 18.23 25.41
CA MET A 413 -16.98 19.43 25.45
C MET A 413 -16.11 19.44 26.72
N TYR A 414 -14.83 19.65 26.55
CA TYR A 414 -13.85 19.74 27.63
C TYR A 414 -13.15 21.09 27.60
N THR A 415 -12.72 21.56 28.76
CA THR A 415 -11.94 22.81 28.88
C THR A 415 -10.60 22.65 28.16
N LEU A 416 -10.21 23.62 27.35
CA LEU A 416 -8.94 23.67 26.68
C LEU A 416 -7.93 24.41 27.55
N VAL A 417 -6.79 23.80 27.85
CA VAL A 417 -5.71 24.37 28.65
C VAL A 417 -4.41 24.32 27.85
N SER A 418 -3.85 25.49 27.56
CA SER A 418 -2.58 25.58 26.86
C SER A 418 -1.42 25.17 27.77
N ALA A 419 -0.47 24.42 27.23
CA ALA A 419 0.76 23.99 27.88
C ALA A 419 1.49 25.16 28.57
N ILE A 420 1.57 26.33 27.92
CA ILE A 420 2.23 27.53 28.48
C ILE A 420 1.54 28.11 29.72
N HIS A 421 0.25 27.85 29.89
CA HIS A 421 -0.54 28.30 31.04
C HIS A 421 -0.70 27.23 32.12
N ALA A 422 -0.23 26.02 31.88
CA ALA A 422 -0.27 24.91 32.82
C ALA A 422 1.11 24.57 33.43
N LEU A 423 2.08 25.48 33.35
CA LEU A 423 3.44 25.24 33.82
C LEU A 423 3.56 25.26 35.35
N ASN A 424 4.46 24.42 35.88
CA ASN A 424 4.99 24.58 37.23
C ASN A 424 5.94 25.79 37.30
N ASP A 425 6.07 26.41 38.46
CA ASP A 425 6.90 27.61 38.67
C ASP A 425 8.37 27.44 38.27
N THR A 426 8.88 26.21 38.26
CA THR A 426 10.26 25.86 37.87
C THR A 426 10.47 25.71 36.37
N ALA A 427 9.40 25.61 35.55
CA ALA A 427 9.47 25.25 34.14
C ALA A 427 9.55 26.43 33.16
N ALA A 428 9.35 27.66 33.65
CA ALA A 428 9.21 28.87 32.83
C ALA A 428 10.46 29.29 32.01
N LYS A 429 11.59 28.58 32.15
CA LYS A 429 12.83 28.83 31.41
C LYS A 429 13.06 27.92 30.20
N ASP A 430 12.21 26.92 30.01
CA ASP A 430 12.34 25.99 28.91
C ASP A 430 11.66 26.53 27.65
N MET A 431 12.43 26.84 26.62
CA MET A 431 11.97 27.44 25.36
C MET A 431 10.99 26.55 24.61
N TYR A 432 11.07 25.21 24.80
CA TYR A 432 10.28 24.23 24.06
C TYR A 432 9.22 23.53 24.90
N VAL A 433 8.92 24.04 26.08
CA VAL A 433 7.98 23.42 27.00
C VAL A 433 6.57 23.29 26.42
N SER A 434 6.17 24.19 25.52
CA SER A 434 4.88 24.13 24.82
C SER A 434 4.73 22.89 23.89
N GLU A 435 5.80 22.16 23.61
CA GLU A 435 5.78 20.93 22.82
C GLU A 435 5.31 19.70 23.61
N CYS A 436 5.07 19.85 24.92
CA CYS A 436 4.56 18.83 25.82
C CYS A 436 5.42 17.55 25.91
N GLN A 437 6.74 17.66 25.89
CA GLN A 437 7.62 16.48 25.86
C GLN A 437 7.95 15.91 27.26
N ASP A 438 7.65 16.63 28.35
CA ASP A 438 8.00 16.25 29.71
C ASP A 438 6.88 16.59 30.69
N ALA A 439 6.20 15.58 31.23
CA ALA A 439 5.09 15.74 32.18
C ALA A 439 5.48 16.45 33.46
N SER A 440 6.74 16.34 33.92
CA SER A 440 7.22 16.99 35.17
C SER A 440 7.20 18.52 35.14
N LYS A 441 7.11 19.12 33.96
CA LYS A 441 7.07 20.57 33.74
C LYS A 441 5.69 21.18 34.01
N PHE A 442 4.64 20.37 34.12
CA PHE A 442 3.26 20.83 34.14
C PHE A 442 2.59 20.61 35.51
N ASN A 443 1.67 21.50 35.82
CA ASN A 443 0.77 21.38 36.96
C ASN A 443 -0.38 20.41 36.60
N GLN A 444 -0.33 19.21 37.15
CA GLN A 444 -1.32 18.18 36.89
C GLN A 444 -2.75 18.62 37.21
N THR A 445 -2.96 19.43 38.26
CA THR A 445 -4.32 19.86 38.65
C THR A 445 -4.99 20.76 37.62
N LEU A 446 -4.21 21.46 36.77
CA LEU A 446 -4.75 22.29 35.68
C LEU A 446 -5.04 21.46 34.42
N VAL A 447 -4.33 20.36 34.24
CA VAL A 447 -4.42 19.52 33.01
C VAL A 447 -5.41 18.37 33.20
N GLN A 448 -5.51 17.82 34.41
CA GLN A 448 -6.33 16.63 34.68
C GLN A 448 -7.79 16.86 34.27
N GLY A 449 -8.33 15.96 33.44
CA GLY A 449 -9.70 16.01 32.94
C GLY A 449 -9.97 17.11 31.92
N ASN A 450 -8.94 17.82 31.43
CA ASN A 450 -9.04 18.87 30.41
C ASN A 450 -8.32 18.48 29.12
N LEU A 451 -8.51 19.21 28.03
CA LEU A 451 -7.75 19.07 26.81
C LEU A 451 -6.45 19.85 26.90
N LEU A 452 -5.32 19.17 26.75
CA LEU A 452 -4.00 19.83 26.76
C LEU A 452 -3.68 20.35 25.34
N LEU A 453 -3.49 21.65 25.18
CA LEU A 453 -3.11 22.31 23.94
C LEU A 453 -1.59 22.47 23.87
N CYS A 454 -0.97 21.74 22.96
CA CYS A 454 0.47 21.71 22.68
C CYS A 454 0.82 22.44 21.38
N SER A 455 2.06 22.92 21.24
CA SER A 455 2.57 23.52 20.02
C SER A 455 3.26 22.45 19.16
N TYR A 456 2.96 22.42 17.86
CA TYR A 456 3.67 21.60 16.87
C TYR A 456 4.71 22.45 16.17
N SER A 457 5.96 22.36 16.60
CA SER A 457 7.09 23.15 16.10
C SER A 457 7.87 22.42 14.99
N ILE A 458 8.86 23.10 14.42
CA ILE A 458 9.82 22.51 13.48
C ILE A 458 10.56 21.30 14.06
N ARG A 459 10.69 21.20 15.38
CA ARG A 459 11.37 20.09 16.06
C ARG A 459 10.67 18.74 15.86
N PHE A 460 9.33 18.75 15.72
CA PHE A 460 8.59 17.54 15.33
C PHE A 460 8.94 17.10 13.92
N VAL A 461 9.11 18.04 13.00
CA VAL A 461 9.52 17.75 11.62
C VAL A 461 10.94 17.17 11.56
N LEU A 462 11.81 17.65 12.46
CA LEU A 462 13.20 17.19 12.57
C LEU A 462 13.37 15.91 13.43
N GLY A 463 12.28 15.38 14.00
CA GLY A 463 12.31 14.22 14.88
C GLY A 463 12.97 14.47 16.25
N LEU A 464 13.09 15.72 16.66
CA LEU A 464 13.63 16.13 17.97
C LEU A 464 12.54 16.17 19.06
N SER A 465 11.28 16.21 18.65
CA SER A 465 10.09 16.09 19.48
C SER A 465 9.12 15.14 18.78
N THR A 466 8.27 14.42 19.53
CA THR A 466 7.39 13.38 18.97
C THR A 466 5.97 13.54 19.51
N ILE A 467 4.99 13.20 18.67
CA ILE A 467 3.58 13.14 19.06
C ILE A 467 3.37 12.08 20.13
N LYS A 468 4.05 10.94 20.00
CA LYS A 468 4.02 9.86 20.97
C LYS A 468 4.39 10.35 22.37
N GLN A 469 5.53 11.01 22.51
CA GLN A 469 6.01 11.54 23.81
C GLN A 469 5.06 12.59 24.38
N ALA A 470 4.53 13.50 23.54
CA ALA A 470 3.57 14.50 23.99
C ALA A 470 2.23 13.88 24.41
N SER A 471 1.80 12.82 23.71
CA SER A 471 0.61 12.04 24.10
C SER A 471 0.81 11.29 25.41
N GLU A 472 1.97 10.66 25.61
CA GLU A 472 2.35 10.04 26.89
C GLU A 472 2.40 11.07 28.05
N THR A 473 2.87 12.28 27.76
CA THR A 473 2.83 13.41 28.71
C THR A 473 1.39 13.75 29.12
N ALA A 474 0.48 13.86 28.14
CA ALA A 474 -0.94 14.11 28.41
C ALA A 474 -1.60 12.97 29.20
N GLU A 475 -1.28 11.70 28.89
CA GLU A 475 -1.74 10.53 29.65
C GLU A 475 -1.25 10.57 31.10
N ASN A 476 0.04 10.85 31.33
CA ASN A 476 0.65 10.94 32.66
C ASN A 476 0.02 12.06 33.52
N LEU A 477 -0.44 13.14 32.89
CA LEU A 477 -1.17 14.23 33.52
C LEU A 477 -2.67 13.97 33.64
N SER A 478 -3.17 12.81 33.22
CA SER A 478 -4.59 12.43 33.20
C SER A 478 -5.46 13.42 32.41
N ALA A 479 -4.94 13.97 31.33
CA ALA A 479 -5.68 14.82 30.39
C ALA A 479 -6.84 14.05 29.74
N ALA A 480 -7.94 14.73 29.40
CA ALA A 480 -9.05 14.17 28.63
C ALA A 480 -8.70 13.98 27.14
N GLY A 481 -7.66 14.66 26.65
CA GLY A 481 -7.16 14.57 25.29
C GLY A 481 -6.04 15.57 25.02
N VAL A 482 -5.49 15.52 23.81
CA VAL A 482 -4.39 16.39 23.38
C VAL A 482 -4.70 17.05 22.03
N VAL A 483 -4.38 18.34 21.92
CA VAL A 483 -4.59 19.14 20.71
C VAL A 483 -3.25 19.79 20.34
N PHE A 484 -2.82 19.61 19.07
CA PHE A 484 -1.61 20.23 18.55
C PHE A 484 -1.97 21.37 17.61
N SER A 485 -1.52 22.58 17.93
CA SER A 485 -1.60 23.74 17.04
C SER A 485 -0.28 23.96 16.33
N MET A 486 -0.32 24.22 15.02
CA MET A 486 0.85 24.45 14.19
C MET A 486 1.52 25.78 14.57
N ASP A 487 2.82 25.71 14.83
CA ASP A 487 3.65 26.89 15.04
C ASP A 487 3.72 27.72 13.73
N PRO A 488 3.65 29.07 13.80
CA PRO A 488 3.72 29.96 12.63
C PRO A 488 4.97 29.80 11.76
N PHE A 489 6.05 29.26 12.30
CA PHE A 489 7.30 29.02 11.56
C PHE A 489 7.34 27.68 10.81
N VAL A 490 6.37 26.82 11.04
CA VAL A 490 6.26 25.51 10.33
C VAL A 490 5.43 25.73 9.07
N ILE A 491 6.02 25.45 7.90
CA ILE A 491 5.30 25.54 6.62
C ILE A 491 4.23 24.45 6.61
N SER A 492 3.01 24.78 6.23
CA SER A 492 1.92 23.82 6.06
C SER A 492 2.30 22.74 5.05
N PHE A 493 2.33 21.50 5.48
CA PHE A 493 2.62 20.32 4.66
C PHE A 493 1.61 19.22 4.95
N GLN A 494 1.59 18.20 4.12
CA GLN A 494 0.70 17.06 4.32
C GLN A 494 1.25 16.18 5.45
N LEU A 495 0.56 16.15 6.58
CA LEU A 495 0.86 15.25 7.69
C LEU A 495 0.24 13.87 7.46
N ASN A 496 0.99 12.83 7.75
CA ASN A 496 0.41 11.50 7.91
C ASN A 496 -0.32 11.42 9.26
N PRO A 497 -1.50 10.80 9.34
CA PRO A 497 -2.16 10.58 10.61
C PRO A 497 -1.30 9.70 11.53
N VAL A 498 -1.21 10.09 12.80
CA VAL A 498 -0.38 9.46 13.84
C VAL A 498 -1.29 8.81 14.88
N PRO A 499 -0.98 7.59 15.38
CA PRO A 499 -1.77 6.94 16.41
C PRO A 499 -1.60 7.62 17.76
N MET A 500 -2.71 7.79 18.48
CA MET A 500 -2.75 8.29 19.86
C MET A 500 -3.73 7.44 20.68
N ARG A 501 -3.37 7.06 21.89
CA ARG A 501 -4.22 6.24 22.76
C ARG A 501 -5.37 7.03 23.35
N LEU A 502 -5.11 8.28 23.74
CA LEU A 502 -6.14 9.22 24.21
C LEU A 502 -6.74 10.00 23.03
N PRO A 503 -7.92 10.64 23.20
CA PRO A 503 -8.47 11.56 22.20
C PRO A 503 -7.45 12.62 21.79
N GLY A 504 -7.18 12.73 20.48
CA GLY A 504 -6.12 13.62 20.02
C GLY A 504 -6.29 14.10 18.59
N ILE A 505 -5.78 15.30 18.31
CA ILE A 505 -5.84 15.92 16.99
C ILE A 505 -4.63 16.83 16.74
N ILE A 506 -4.11 16.79 15.52
CA ILE A 506 -3.10 17.72 15.02
C ILE A 506 -3.77 18.62 13.99
N ILE A 507 -3.67 19.92 14.14
CA ILE A 507 -4.20 20.91 13.20
C ILE A 507 -3.06 21.32 12.25
N PRO A 508 -3.04 20.83 11.00
CA PRO A 508 -1.90 21.05 10.10
C PRO A 508 -1.90 22.43 9.42
N SER A 509 -3.02 23.14 9.47
CA SER A 509 -3.19 24.47 8.88
C SER A 509 -2.77 25.56 9.87
N GLN A 510 -1.88 26.46 9.43
CA GLN A 510 -1.48 27.63 10.23
C GLN A 510 -2.67 28.57 10.46
N ASP A 511 -3.54 28.76 9.46
CA ASP A 511 -4.68 29.68 9.58
C ASP A 511 -5.72 29.11 10.53
N ASP A 512 -5.99 27.81 10.48
CA ASP A 512 -6.88 27.13 11.43
C ASP A 512 -6.28 27.14 12.84
N SER A 513 -4.96 26.96 12.98
CA SER A 513 -4.27 27.10 14.26
C SER A 513 -4.38 28.50 14.85
N LYS A 514 -4.32 29.55 14.01
CA LYS A 514 -4.57 30.95 14.46
C LYS A 514 -6.01 31.12 14.95
N ILE A 515 -6.99 30.55 14.25
CA ILE A 515 -8.41 30.61 14.67
C ILE A 515 -8.58 29.95 16.04
N LEU A 516 -7.99 28.75 16.23
CA LEU A 516 -8.01 28.07 17.54
C LEU A 516 -7.38 28.90 18.66
N LEU A 517 -6.18 29.45 18.41
CA LEU A 517 -5.44 30.23 19.40
C LEU A 517 -6.14 31.57 19.70
N GLN A 518 -6.75 32.23 18.72
CA GLN A 518 -7.57 33.43 18.93
C GLN A 518 -8.78 33.13 19.81
N TYR A 519 -9.51 32.02 19.50
CA TYR A 519 -10.63 31.59 20.34
C TYR A 519 -10.18 31.30 21.78
N TYR A 520 -9.09 30.53 21.94
CA TYR A 520 -8.53 30.21 23.23
C TYR A 520 -8.18 31.49 24.04
N ASN A 521 -7.39 32.41 23.47
CA ASN A 521 -6.94 33.61 24.12
C ASN A 521 -8.10 34.56 24.49
N SER A 522 -9.11 34.67 23.62
CA SER A 522 -10.30 35.53 23.91
C SER A 522 -11.21 34.98 25.00
N SER A 523 -11.03 33.70 25.36
CA SER A 523 -11.81 33.00 26.37
C SER A 523 -11.09 32.92 27.74
N LEU A 524 -9.92 33.52 27.89
CA LEU A 524 -9.17 33.56 29.13
C LEU A 524 -9.64 34.73 30.00
N GLU A 525 -9.80 34.47 31.28
CA GLU A 525 -9.99 35.52 32.31
C GLU A 525 -8.71 35.64 33.11
N GLU A 526 -8.08 36.83 33.08
CA GLU A 526 -6.85 37.13 33.79
C GLU A 526 -7.15 38.00 35.04
N ASP A 527 -6.42 37.77 36.12
CA ASP A 527 -6.40 38.70 37.27
C ASP A 527 -5.69 39.99 36.86
N GLU A 528 -6.36 41.09 37.03
CA GLU A 528 -5.85 42.40 36.60
C GLU A 528 -4.51 42.80 37.27
N THR A 529 -4.28 42.33 38.49
CA THR A 529 -3.12 42.69 39.33
C THR A 529 -1.93 41.74 39.09
N THR A 530 -2.19 40.45 39.11
CA THR A 530 -1.15 39.43 39.07
C THR A 530 -0.87 38.90 37.65
N LYS A 531 -1.71 39.26 36.68
CA LYS A 531 -1.66 38.73 35.29
C LYS A 531 -1.70 37.20 35.20
N LYS A 532 -2.15 36.53 36.27
CA LYS A 532 -2.34 35.09 36.27
C LYS A 532 -3.72 34.73 35.69
N ILE A 533 -3.77 33.62 34.95
CA ILE A 533 -5.05 33.10 34.45
C ILE A 533 -5.86 32.58 35.64
N VAL A 534 -7.04 33.16 35.85
CA VAL A 534 -7.96 32.73 36.90
C VAL A 534 -9.05 31.80 36.38
N LYS A 535 -9.32 31.82 35.06
CA LYS A 535 -10.30 30.92 34.46
C LYS A 535 -9.99 30.63 33.02
N PHE A 536 -10.09 29.36 32.66
CA PHE A 536 -10.04 28.82 31.30
C PHE A 536 -11.45 28.71 30.74
N GLY A 537 -11.88 29.63 29.89
CA GLY A 537 -13.25 29.67 29.37
C GLY A 537 -13.40 28.94 28.02
N ALA A 538 -12.30 28.62 27.36
CA ALA A 538 -12.34 27.90 26.10
C ALA A 538 -12.72 26.42 26.30
N VAL A 539 -13.71 25.94 25.55
CA VAL A 539 -14.10 24.53 25.55
C VAL A 539 -14.08 23.97 24.11
N ALA A 540 -13.78 22.67 23.96
CA ALA A 540 -13.75 22.01 22.67
C ALA A 540 -14.12 20.52 22.79
N CYS A 541 -14.54 19.96 21.65
CA CYS A 541 -14.83 18.53 21.47
C CYS A 541 -14.02 18.00 20.28
N ILE A 542 -13.28 16.91 20.47
CA ILE A 542 -12.52 16.24 19.40
C ILE A 542 -13.41 15.16 18.80
N SER A 543 -13.57 15.16 17.46
CA SER A 543 -14.21 14.07 16.74
C SER A 543 -13.25 12.90 16.59
N GLY A 544 -13.75 11.65 16.52
CA GLY A 544 -12.88 10.50 16.33
C GLY A 544 -12.29 10.40 14.92
N GLY A 545 -11.00 10.13 14.81
CA GLY A 545 -10.24 9.95 13.57
C GLY A 545 -9.96 8.50 13.18
N ILE A 546 -10.55 7.51 13.86
CA ILE A 546 -10.32 6.08 13.64
C ILE A 546 -11.07 5.55 12.42
N LYS A 547 -12.22 6.14 12.09
CA LYS A 547 -13.06 5.65 10.99
C LYS A 547 -12.53 6.10 9.64
N ALA A 548 -12.25 5.13 8.77
CA ALA A 548 -11.85 5.40 7.41
C ALA A 548 -13.02 5.94 6.56
N ASN A 549 -12.72 6.93 5.72
CA ASN A 549 -13.58 7.42 4.66
C ASN A 549 -12.95 7.05 3.31
N PHE A 550 -13.77 6.65 2.34
CA PHE A 550 -13.35 6.21 1.01
C PHE A 550 -13.85 7.14 -0.10
N SER A 551 -13.98 8.42 0.18
CA SER A 551 -14.49 9.44 -0.75
C SER A 551 -13.42 10.17 -1.53
N LEU A 552 -12.13 9.96 -1.26
CA LEU A 552 -11.06 10.67 -1.94
C LEU A 552 -11.03 10.35 -3.43
N SER A 553 -10.86 11.39 -4.27
CA SER A 553 -10.63 11.22 -5.70
C SER A 553 -9.21 10.67 -5.93
N ALA A 554 -9.11 9.35 -5.98
CA ALA A 554 -7.84 8.63 -6.13
C ALA A 554 -7.80 7.84 -7.46
N PRO A 555 -6.61 7.54 -8.00
CA PRO A 555 -5.31 7.97 -7.49
C PRO A 555 -4.97 9.43 -7.81
N LYS A 556 -4.08 10.03 -6.97
CA LYS A 556 -3.35 11.28 -7.23
C LYS A 556 -1.86 11.02 -7.05
N VAL A 557 -1.00 11.54 -7.93
CA VAL A 557 0.46 11.39 -7.78
C VAL A 557 0.95 12.33 -6.68
N MET A 558 1.68 11.76 -5.72
CA MET A 558 2.14 12.47 -4.53
C MET A 558 3.24 13.48 -4.85
N TYR A 559 3.31 14.58 -4.10
CA TYR A 559 4.32 15.62 -4.29
C TYR A 559 5.75 15.08 -4.12
N TYR A 560 5.98 14.18 -3.18
CA TYR A 560 7.30 13.60 -2.93
C TYR A 560 7.73 12.59 -3.99
N SER A 561 6.79 11.97 -4.72
CA SER A 561 7.14 11.01 -5.78
C SER A 561 8.05 11.63 -6.80
N ALA A 562 9.22 11.04 -7.03
CA ALA A 562 10.19 11.55 -7.98
C ALA A 562 9.65 11.57 -9.42
N ARG A 563 10.09 12.55 -10.21
CA ARG A 563 9.59 12.88 -11.54
C ARG A 563 10.63 12.63 -12.61
N GLY A 564 10.18 12.24 -13.79
CA GLY A 564 10.95 12.26 -15.01
C GLY A 564 11.19 13.70 -15.56
N PRO A 565 11.79 13.84 -16.73
CA PRO A 565 12.45 12.76 -17.45
C PRO A 565 13.66 12.20 -16.70
N ASP A 566 14.41 11.29 -17.37
CA ASP A 566 15.70 10.83 -16.87
C ASP A 566 16.60 12.02 -16.50
N PRO A 567 17.44 11.91 -15.47
CA PRO A 567 18.30 13.01 -15.05
C PRO A 567 19.33 13.36 -16.14
N GLU A 568 19.66 14.64 -16.26
CA GLU A 568 20.76 15.06 -17.12
C GLU A 568 22.06 14.46 -16.61
N ASP A 569 22.77 13.77 -17.49
CA ASP A 569 24.15 13.38 -17.29
C ASP A 569 25.03 14.31 -18.09
N SER A 570 26.00 14.98 -17.44
CA SER A 570 26.93 15.92 -18.11
C SER A 570 27.83 15.24 -19.15
N SER A 571 27.90 13.91 -19.13
CA SER A 571 28.73 13.09 -20.01
C SER A 571 27.97 12.42 -21.14
N VAL A 572 26.64 12.34 -21.05
CA VAL A 572 25.77 11.65 -22.02
C VAL A 572 24.48 12.45 -22.21
N ASP A 573 24.02 12.56 -23.45
CA ASP A 573 22.65 13.06 -23.76
C ASP A 573 21.59 12.21 -23.03
N ASP A 574 20.43 12.81 -22.78
CA ASP A 574 19.28 12.12 -22.18
C ASP A 574 19.08 10.75 -22.85
N ALA A 575 18.86 9.70 -22.06
CA ALA A 575 18.83 8.33 -22.56
C ALA A 575 17.57 7.97 -23.37
N ASP A 576 16.63 8.91 -23.52
CA ASP A 576 15.33 8.71 -24.19
C ASP A 576 14.48 7.60 -23.53
N ILE A 577 14.56 7.47 -22.19
CA ILE A 577 13.85 6.50 -21.37
C ILE A 577 12.76 7.19 -20.55
N LEU A 578 11.53 6.67 -20.61
CA LEU A 578 10.43 7.16 -19.76
C LEU A 578 10.53 6.59 -18.34
N LYS A 579 10.59 7.48 -17.35
CA LYS A 579 10.48 7.14 -15.93
C LYS A 579 9.60 8.16 -15.20
N PRO A 580 8.91 7.70 -14.10
CA PRO A 580 8.75 6.31 -13.68
C PRO A 580 8.06 5.46 -14.76
N ASN A 581 8.04 4.13 -14.63
CA ASN A 581 7.31 3.26 -15.57
C ASN A 581 5.79 3.39 -15.37
N LEU A 582 5.35 3.44 -14.10
CA LEU A 582 3.98 3.69 -13.69
C LEU A 582 3.93 4.15 -12.23
N VAL A 583 2.72 4.40 -11.70
CA VAL A 583 2.49 4.68 -10.28
C VAL A 583 1.59 3.63 -9.65
N ALA A 584 1.82 3.39 -8.34
CA ALA A 584 1.05 2.48 -7.51
C ALA A 584 0.73 3.13 -6.15
N PRO A 585 -0.16 2.54 -5.30
CA PRO A 585 -0.44 3.07 -3.97
C PRO A 585 0.84 3.18 -3.13
N GLY A 586 1.15 4.38 -2.66
CA GLY A 586 2.36 4.65 -1.89
C GLY A 586 2.13 5.68 -0.77
N ASN A 587 0.89 6.11 -0.54
CA ASN A 587 0.57 7.08 0.50
C ASN A 587 -0.36 6.49 1.56
N SER A 588 -0.03 6.66 2.84
CA SER A 588 -0.82 6.20 3.98
C SER A 588 -1.17 4.70 3.91
N VAL A 589 -0.17 3.87 3.64
CA VAL A 589 -0.30 2.42 3.47
C VAL A 589 -0.07 1.74 4.82
N TRP A 590 -1.08 1.02 5.33
CA TRP A 590 -0.93 0.13 6.48
C TRP A 590 -0.24 -1.16 6.07
N ALA A 591 0.80 -1.53 6.81
CA ALA A 591 1.45 -2.83 6.64
C ALA A 591 2.14 -3.27 7.95
N ALA A 592 2.63 -4.51 8.00
CA ALA A 592 3.34 -5.06 9.13
C ALA A 592 4.52 -4.17 9.54
N TRP A 593 4.77 -4.10 10.82
CA TRP A 593 5.86 -3.31 11.39
C TRP A 593 6.63 -4.15 12.40
N SER A 594 7.94 -4.00 12.45
CA SER A 594 8.72 -4.61 13.51
C SER A 594 8.44 -3.90 14.83
N SER A 595 8.18 -4.64 15.88
CA SER A 595 7.95 -4.09 17.22
C SER A 595 9.14 -3.26 17.74
N ARG A 596 10.36 -3.53 17.21
CA ARG A 596 11.58 -2.74 17.47
C ARG A 596 11.84 -1.69 16.38
N GLY A 597 10.92 -1.53 15.43
CA GLY A 597 11.08 -0.64 14.29
C GLY A 597 11.30 0.82 14.71
N ALA A 598 12.47 1.35 14.38
CA ALA A 598 12.94 2.64 14.85
C ALA A 598 12.86 3.74 13.77
N GLU A 599 12.52 3.40 12.50
CA GLU A 599 12.41 4.40 11.44
C GLU A 599 11.25 5.37 11.69
N SER A 600 10.13 4.88 12.22
CA SER A 600 9.01 5.72 12.63
C SER A 600 8.76 5.59 14.12
N ILE A 601 9.24 6.55 14.89
CA ILE A 601 9.15 6.56 16.36
C ILE A 601 7.70 6.58 16.85
N GLU A 602 6.79 7.14 16.06
CA GLU A 602 5.36 7.22 16.38
C GLU A 602 4.68 5.85 16.41
N PHE A 603 5.25 4.85 15.70
CA PHE A 603 4.78 3.46 15.67
C PHE A 603 5.69 2.50 16.43
N GLN A 604 6.68 2.99 17.16
CA GLN A 604 7.58 2.13 17.94
C GLN A 604 6.81 1.34 19.00
N GLY A 605 6.99 0.02 19.02
CA GLY A 605 6.27 -0.90 19.89
C GLY A 605 4.95 -1.43 19.34
N GLU A 606 4.50 -0.90 18.18
CA GLU A 606 3.32 -1.39 17.47
C GLU A 606 3.70 -2.50 16.46
N SER A 607 2.72 -3.36 16.11
CA SER A 607 2.92 -4.42 15.11
C SER A 607 2.61 -3.97 13.69
N PHE A 608 1.99 -2.81 13.51
CA PHE A 608 1.65 -2.23 12.22
C PHE A 608 2.01 -0.76 12.20
N ALA A 609 2.38 -0.27 11.02
CA ALA A 609 2.60 1.16 10.79
C ALA A 609 1.88 1.63 9.51
N MET A 610 1.52 2.92 9.49
CA MET A 610 1.01 3.59 8.30
C MET A 610 2.11 4.46 7.72
N MET A 611 2.67 4.04 6.60
CA MET A 611 3.82 4.68 5.97
C MET A 611 3.46 5.28 4.61
N SER A 612 4.27 6.26 4.18
CA SER A 612 4.13 6.92 2.88
C SER A 612 5.49 7.03 2.20
N GLY A 613 5.54 6.65 0.91
CA GLY A 613 6.77 6.70 0.12
C GLY A 613 6.64 5.90 -1.17
N THR A 614 7.52 6.13 -2.12
CA THR A 614 7.71 5.25 -3.28
C THR A 614 8.17 3.85 -2.86
N SER A 615 8.74 3.73 -1.67
CA SER A 615 9.07 2.46 -1.00
C SER A 615 7.85 1.59 -0.70
N MET A 616 6.66 2.18 -0.54
CA MET A 616 5.41 1.44 -0.36
C MET A 616 4.75 1.12 -1.71
N ALA A 617 5.00 1.95 -2.74
CA ALA A 617 4.48 1.72 -4.09
C ALA A 617 5.20 0.55 -4.81
N ALA A 618 6.52 0.45 -4.70
CA ALA A 618 7.32 -0.60 -5.33
C ALA A 618 6.90 -2.03 -4.93
N PRO A 619 6.70 -2.36 -3.65
CA PRO A 619 6.28 -3.71 -3.26
C PRO A 619 4.86 -4.08 -3.71
N HIS A 620 3.94 -3.12 -3.94
CA HIS A 620 2.68 -3.43 -4.62
C HIS A 620 2.95 -4.04 -6.00
N ILE A 621 3.88 -3.46 -6.75
CA ILE A 621 4.25 -3.96 -8.08
C ILE A 621 5.03 -5.27 -8.00
N ALA A 622 5.88 -5.48 -6.97
CA ALA A 622 6.54 -6.76 -6.76
C ALA A 622 5.54 -7.91 -6.58
N GLY A 623 4.51 -7.71 -5.74
CA GLY A 623 3.45 -8.70 -5.56
C GLY A 623 2.60 -8.91 -6.81
N LEU A 624 2.25 -7.84 -7.53
CA LEU A 624 1.52 -7.98 -8.80
C LEU A 624 2.35 -8.66 -9.89
N ALA A 625 3.67 -8.42 -9.94
CA ALA A 625 4.57 -9.14 -10.82
C ALA A 625 4.63 -10.65 -10.48
N ALA A 626 4.50 -11.01 -9.19
CA ALA A 626 4.41 -12.41 -8.79
C ALA A 626 3.13 -13.08 -9.34
N LEU A 627 1.99 -12.39 -9.34
CA LEU A 627 0.76 -12.91 -9.97
C LEU A 627 0.93 -13.10 -11.48
N ILE A 628 1.60 -12.15 -12.15
CA ILE A 628 1.88 -12.29 -13.59
C ILE A 628 2.85 -13.43 -13.85
N LYS A 629 3.90 -13.60 -13.04
CA LYS A 629 4.87 -14.68 -13.15
C LYS A 629 4.25 -16.05 -12.89
N GLN A 630 3.33 -16.15 -11.92
CA GLN A 630 2.53 -17.35 -11.67
C GLN A 630 1.71 -17.73 -12.90
N LYS A 631 1.01 -16.76 -13.50
CA LYS A 631 0.16 -16.99 -14.67
C LYS A 631 0.95 -17.27 -15.94
N PHE A 632 2.06 -16.58 -16.12
CA PHE A 632 2.94 -16.66 -17.29
C PHE A 632 4.38 -16.98 -16.86
N PRO A 633 4.70 -18.22 -16.47
CA PRO A 633 6.02 -18.58 -15.94
C PRO A 633 7.18 -18.31 -16.90
N THR A 634 6.91 -18.30 -18.20
CA THR A 634 7.91 -18.06 -19.26
C THR A 634 8.11 -16.59 -19.64
N PHE A 635 7.35 -15.67 -19.05
CA PHE A 635 7.54 -14.24 -19.34
C PHE A 635 8.92 -13.77 -18.93
N SER A 636 9.54 -13.02 -19.82
CA SER A 636 10.75 -12.26 -19.52
C SER A 636 10.45 -11.13 -18.53
N PRO A 637 11.45 -10.58 -17.83
CA PRO A 637 11.25 -9.38 -17.02
C PRO A 637 10.63 -8.20 -17.80
N ALA A 638 11.03 -8.01 -19.05
CA ALA A 638 10.46 -6.95 -19.90
C ALA A 638 9.01 -7.24 -20.28
N ALA A 639 8.63 -8.49 -20.51
CA ALA A 639 7.25 -8.89 -20.76
C ALA A 639 6.33 -8.61 -19.57
N ILE A 640 6.78 -8.90 -18.33
CA ILE A 640 6.07 -8.56 -17.09
C ILE A 640 5.90 -7.03 -17.00
N GLY A 641 6.99 -6.27 -17.21
CA GLY A 641 6.95 -4.81 -17.18
C GLY A 641 6.03 -4.22 -18.26
N SER A 642 6.00 -4.84 -19.45
CA SER A 642 5.09 -4.46 -20.53
C SER A 642 3.63 -4.70 -20.15
N ALA A 643 3.29 -5.88 -19.62
CA ALA A 643 1.94 -6.20 -19.18
C ALA A 643 1.42 -5.17 -18.15
N LEU A 644 2.23 -4.79 -17.18
CA LEU A 644 1.91 -3.76 -16.17
C LEU A 644 1.74 -2.37 -16.79
N SER A 645 2.62 -1.99 -17.74
CA SER A 645 2.65 -0.63 -18.30
C SER A 645 1.55 -0.41 -19.33
N THR A 646 1.38 -1.33 -20.28
CA THR A 646 0.44 -1.16 -21.40
C THR A 646 -1.03 -1.15 -20.98
N THR A 647 -1.33 -1.76 -19.84
CA THR A 647 -2.69 -1.88 -19.27
C THR A 647 -2.99 -0.83 -18.19
N ALA A 648 -2.02 0.02 -17.84
CA ALA A 648 -2.16 1.02 -16.78
C ALA A 648 -3.34 1.99 -17.03
N SER A 649 -4.07 2.32 -15.97
CA SER A 649 -5.20 3.24 -15.99
C SER A 649 -4.76 4.70 -16.03
N LEU A 650 -5.50 5.52 -16.76
CA LEU A 650 -5.27 6.96 -16.91
C LEU A 650 -6.29 7.79 -16.16
N ARG A 651 -7.24 7.14 -15.56
CA ARG A 651 -8.37 7.75 -14.92
C ARG A 651 -8.41 7.41 -13.43
N ASN A 652 -8.89 8.36 -12.65
CA ASN A 652 -9.22 8.12 -11.24
C ASN A 652 -10.54 7.32 -11.13
N LYS A 653 -10.90 6.91 -9.93
CA LYS A 653 -12.08 6.08 -9.67
C LYS A 653 -13.42 6.72 -10.08
N TYR A 654 -13.46 8.04 -10.32
CA TYR A 654 -14.63 8.76 -10.82
C TYR A 654 -14.59 9.00 -12.33
N GLY A 655 -13.61 8.43 -13.04
CA GLY A 655 -13.46 8.58 -14.49
C GLY A 655 -12.76 9.87 -14.94
N GLY A 656 -12.39 10.75 -14.01
CA GLY A 656 -11.62 11.97 -14.30
C GLY A 656 -10.12 11.67 -14.53
N PRO A 657 -9.32 12.68 -14.94
CA PRO A 657 -7.89 12.52 -15.11
C PRO A 657 -7.22 12.30 -13.76
N ILE A 658 -6.12 11.55 -13.76
CA ILE A 658 -5.23 11.46 -12.60
C ILE A 658 -4.54 12.82 -12.44
N LEU A 659 -4.57 13.37 -11.22
CA LEU A 659 -3.90 14.62 -10.87
C LEU A 659 -2.53 14.35 -10.25
N ALA A 660 -1.62 15.32 -10.35
CA ALA A 660 -0.34 15.30 -9.68
C ALA A 660 -0.19 16.54 -8.79
N GLN A 661 0.23 16.36 -7.58
CA GLN A 661 0.59 17.43 -6.64
C GLN A 661 1.90 18.09 -7.13
N ARG A 662 1.98 19.43 -7.14
CA ARG A 662 3.06 20.23 -7.74
C ARG A 662 3.94 20.97 -6.75
N ALA A 663 3.59 20.97 -5.47
CA ALA A 663 4.32 21.69 -4.44
C ALA A 663 4.36 20.93 -3.12
N TYR A 664 5.37 21.21 -2.30
CA TYR A 664 5.45 20.72 -0.92
C TYR A 664 4.44 21.43 -0.02
N ALA A 665 4.37 22.76 -0.16
CA ALA A 665 3.42 23.57 0.60
C ALA A 665 2.01 23.44 -0.01
N ASN A 666 1.03 23.11 0.83
CA ASN A 666 -0.37 22.97 0.45
C ASN A 666 -0.55 22.10 -0.81
N PRO A 667 -0.04 20.87 -0.82
CA PRO A 667 0.02 20.05 -2.03
C PRO A 667 -1.37 19.77 -2.64
N ASP A 668 -2.41 19.71 -1.84
CA ASP A 668 -3.78 19.48 -2.31
C ASP A 668 -4.42 20.70 -3.00
N SER A 669 -3.91 21.91 -2.74
CA SER A 669 -4.30 23.13 -3.46
C SER A 669 -3.49 23.35 -4.75
N ASN A 670 -2.34 22.67 -4.89
CA ASN A 670 -1.41 22.80 -5.99
C ASN A 670 -1.39 21.51 -6.84
N GLN A 671 -2.42 21.32 -7.64
CA GLN A 671 -2.59 20.11 -8.47
C GLN A 671 -2.83 20.49 -9.93
N SER A 672 -2.35 19.63 -10.84
CA SER A 672 -2.68 19.67 -12.26
C SER A 672 -2.75 18.27 -12.85
N PRO A 673 -3.32 18.06 -14.04
CA PRO A 673 -3.33 16.75 -14.68
C PRO A 673 -1.91 16.13 -14.74
N ALA A 674 -1.81 14.87 -14.36
CA ALA A 674 -0.53 14.14 -14.37
C ALA A 674 -0.07 13.88 -15.80
N THR A 675 1.21 14.07 -16.04
CA THR A 675 1.90 13.81 -17.30
C THR A 675 2.60 12.44 -17.26
N PRO A 676 3.06 11.90 -18.39
CA PRO A 676 3.93 10.72 -18.38
C PRO A 676 5.19 10.85 -17.51
N PHE A 677 5.72 12.06 -17.30
CA PHE A 677 6.84 12.27 -16.36
C PHE A 677 6.45 12.19 -14.89
N ASP A 678 5.16 12.29 -14.58
CA ASP A 678 4.65 12.14 -13.23
C ASP A 678 4.27 10.68 -12.92
N MET A 679 3.64 10.01 -13.89
CA MET A 679 2.97 8.71 -13.68
C MET A 679 3.36 7.62 -14.68
N GLY A 680 4.35 7.86 -15.55
CA GLY A 680 4.72 6.90 -16.59
C GLY A 680 3.55 6.56 -17.50
N SER A 681 3.25 5.29 -17.62
CA SER A 681 2.12 4.77 -18.38
C SER A 681 0.77 5.03 -17.71
N GLY A 682 0.72 5.32 -16.41
CA GLY A 682 -0.49 5.57 -15.64
C GLY A 682 -0.47 4.90 -14.26
N PHE A 683 -1.63 4.69 -13.68
CA PHE A 683 -1.81 3.95 -12.44
C PHE A 683 -2.00 2.46 -12.72
N VAL A 684 -1.37 1.59 -11.94
CA VAL A 684 -1.42 0.15 -12.15
C VAL A 684 -2.86 -0.40 -12.17
N ASN A 685 -3.15 -1.25 -13.15
CA ASN A 685 -4.39 -2.01 -13.25
C ASN A 685 -4.08 -3.51 -13.14
N ALA A 686 -4.18 -4.03 -11.93
CA ALA A 686 -3.77 -5.38 -11.59
C ALA A 686 -4.51 -6.46 -12.41
N THR A 687 -5.80 -6.28 -12.61
CA THR A 687 -6.64 -7.24 -13.33
C THR A 687 -6.32 -7.27 -14.83
N ALA A 688 -6.16 -6.10 -15.44
CA ALA A 688 -5.84 -6.02 -16.87
C ALA A 688 -4.40 -6.49 -17.16
N ALA A 689 -3.47 -6.33 -16.21
CA ALA A 689 -2.10 -6.80 -16.36
C ALA A 689 -1.97 -8.34 -16.45
N LEU A 690 -2.96 -9.08 -15.94
CA LEU A 690 -3.05 -10.54 -16.10
C LEU A 690 -3.64 -10.97 -17.45
N ASP A 691 -4.13 -10.04 -18.26
CA ASP A 691 -4.67 -10.32 -19.59
C ASP A 691 -4.40 -9.11 -20.52
N PRO A 692 -3.11 -8.83 -20.83
CA PRO A 692 -2.73 -7.63 -21.56
C PRO A 692 -2.96 -7.69 -23.08
N GLY A 693 -3.30 -8.85 -23.64
CA GLY A 693 -3.48 -9.06 -25.06
C GLY A 693 -2.16 -9.01 -25.85
N LEU A 694 -1.54 -7.84 -25.88
CA LEU A 694 -0.25 -7.61 -26.55
C LEU A 694 0.83 -7.18 -25.56
N ILE A 695 2.04 -7.69 -25.73
CA ILE A 695 3.22 -7.28 -24.97
C ILE A 695 4.31 -6.73 -25.89
N LEU A 696 5.14 -5.84 -25.36
CA LEU A 696 6.41 -5.40 -25.93
C LEU A 696 7.52 -6.01 -25.08
N ASP A 697 8.39 -6.78 -25.71
CA ASP A 697 9.49 -7.46 -25.02
C ASP A 697 10.83 -6.90 -25.48
N THR A 698 11.73 -6.64 -24.52
CA THR A 698 13.07 -6.14 -24.75
C THR A 698 14.07 -7.17 -24.22
N SER A 699 14.91 -7.69 -25.10
CA SER A 699 15.88 -8.71 -24.73
C SER A 699 17.11 -8.12 -24.01
N TYR A 700 17.86 -8.98 -23.30
CA TYR A 700 19.15 -8.61 -22.75
C TYR A 700 20.11 -8.09 -23.84
N ASN A 701 20.09 -8.68 -25.02
CA ASN A 701 20.94 -8.25 -26.14
C ASN A 701 20.58 -6.83 -26.63
N ASP A 702 19.31 -6.44 -26.56
CA ASP A 702 18.88 -5.06 -26.88
C ASP A 702 19.42 -4.06 -25.84
N TYR A 703 19.41 -4.41 -24.55
CA TYR A 703 20.04 -3.59 -23.51
C TYR A 703 21.56 -3.47 -23.72
N MET A 704 22.21 -4.57 -24.10
CA MET A 704 23.64 -4.55 -24.41
C MET A 704 23.94 -3.70 -25.67
N ALA A 705 23.12 -3.79 -26.71
CA ALA A 705 23.26 -2.95 -27.91
C ALA A 705 23.04 -1.46 -27.60
N PHE A 706 22.08 -1.13 -26.71
CA PHE A 706 21.87 0.23 -26.19
C PHE A 706 23.10 0.73 -25.43
N LEU A 707 23.59 -0.04 -24.48
CA LEU A 707 24.77 0.33 -23.70
C LEU A 707 26.03 0.49 -24.57
N CYS A 708 26.21 -0.38 -25.56
CA CYS A 708 27.30 -0.29 -26.53
C CYS A 708 27.21 0.94 -27.46
N GLY A 709 26.00 1.51 -27.61
CA GLY A 709 25.78 2.76 -28.34
C GLY A 709 26.30 4.01 -27.62
N ILE A 710 26.57 3.89 -26.31
CA ILE A 710 27.10 5.01 -25.52
C ILE A 710 28.59 5.16 -25.74
N ASN A 711 29.01 6.36 -26.10
CA ASN A 711 30.41 6.62 -26.39
C ASN A 711 31.34 6.31 -25.19
N GLY A 712 32.38 5.55 -25.40
CA GLY A 712 33.34 5.14 -24.39
C GLY A 712 32.88 3.98 -23.49
N SER A 713 31.73 3.37 -23.72
CA SER A 713 31.16 2.32 -22.88
C SER A 713 31.79 0.94 -23.02
N ALA A 714 32.36 0.61 -24.18
CA ALA A 714 32.84 -0.74 -24.49
C ALA A 714 33.81 -1.33 -23.45
N PRO A 715 34.86 -0.60 -22.97
CA PRO A 715 35.74 -1.13 -21.93
C PRO A 715 35.02 -1.28 -20.58
N VAL A 716 34.08 -0.42 -20.26
CA VAL A 716 33.31 -0.46 -19.03
C VAL A 716 32.40 -1.70 -19.02
N LEU A 717 31.71 -1.95 -20.12
CA LEU A 717 30.85 -3.14 -20.29
C LEU A 717 31.65 -4.43 -20.19
N LEU A 718 32.80 -4.50 -20.89
CA LEU A 718 33.66 -5.67 -20.80
C LEU A 718 34.07 -5.97 -19.35
N ASN A 719 34.38 -4.92 -18.56
CA ASN A 719 34.75 -5.09 -17.16
C ASN A 719 33.58 -5.57 -16.26
N TYR A 720 32.35 -5.10 -16.51
CA TYR A 720 31.20 -5.53 -15.71
C TYR A 720 30.59 -6.87 -16.13
N THR A 721 30.50 -7.12 -17.45
CA THR A 721 29.74 -8.25 -17.98
C THR A 721 30.63 -9.37 -18.52
N GLY A 722 31.93 -9.12 -18.75
CA GLY A 722 32.84 -10.02 -19.48
C GLY A 722 32.53 -10.11 -20.97
N GLU A 723 31.55 -9.36 -21.47
CA GLU A 723 31.10 -9.41 -22.87
C GLU A 723 31.64 -8.24 -23.67
N ARG A 724 31.99 -8.51 -24.92
CA ARG A 724 32.42 -7.45 -25.84
C ARG A 724 31.24 -6.86 -26.59
N CYS A 725 31.27 -5.56 -26.84
CA CYS A 725 30.31 -4.92 -27.72
C CYS A 725 30.32 -5.56 -29.12
N GLY A 726 29.13 -5.92 -29.59
CA GLY A 726 28.92 -6.33 -30.98
C GLY A 726 28.99 -5.16 -31.95
N VAL A 727 28.82 -5.47 -33.24
CA VAL A 727 28.82 -4.47 -34.32
C VAL A 727 27.55 -3.61 -34.30
N SER A 728 26.46 -4.15 -33.78
CA SER A 728 25.14 -3.47 -33.72
C SER A 728 25.04 -2.64 -32.43
N THR A 729 24.75 -1.35 -32.60
CA THR A 729 24.39 -0.44 -31.49
C THR A 729 22.95 0.03 -31.63
N MET A 730 22.33 0.44 -30.51
CA MET A 730 20.94 0.87 -30.44
C MET A 730 20.84 2.17 -29.62
N ASN A 731 19.93 3.07 -29.99
CA ASN A 731 19.59 4.21 -29.14
C ASN A 731 18.47 3.83 -28.16
N GLY A 732 18.35 4.54 -27.05
CA GLY A 732 17.29 4.29 -26.06
C GLY A 732 15.88 4.36 -26.65
N ILE A 733 15.64 5.29 -27.58
CA ILE A 733 14.36 5.43 -28.30
C ILE A 733 13.97 4.17 -29.10
N ASP A 734 14.93 3.41 -29.56
CA ASP A 734 14.72 2.23 -30.42
C ASP A 734 14.53 0.93 -29.59
N LEU A 735 14.79 0.96 -28.28
CA LEU A 735 14.44 -0.15 -27.38
C LEU A 735 12.95 -0.44 -27.46
N ASN A 736 12.58 -1.72 -27.50
CA ASN A 736 11.18 -2.15 -27.62
C ASN A 736 10.39 -1.96 -26.31
N MET A 737 10.50 -0.75 -25.73
CA MET A 737 9.84 -0.37 -24.48
C MET A 737 8.36 -0.02 -24.69
N PRO A 738 7.49 -0.19 -23.67
CA PRO A 738 6.07 0.19 -23.73
C PRO A 738 5.84 1.72 -23.64
N SER A 739 6.79 2.50 -24.11
CA SER A 739 6.77 3.97 -24.18
C SER A 739 7.63 4.45 -25.33
N ILE A 740 7.47 5.71 -25.74
CA ILE A 740 8.37 6.39 -26.70
C ILE A 740 8.70 7.75 -26.14
N THR A 741 9.97 7.96 -25.83
CA THR A 741 10.51 9.25 -25.35
C THR A 741 11.54 9.77 -26.34
N ILE A 742 11.46 11.03 -26.71
CA ILE A 742 12.41 11.71 -27.60
C ILE A 742 12.82 13.02 -26.94
N SER A 743 14.04 13.09 -26.42
CA SER A 743 14.58 14.28 -25.74
C SER A 743 15.00 15.39 -26.72
N LYS A 744 15.32 15.01 -27.94
CA LYS A 744 15.76 15.95 -29.01
C LYS A 744 15.19 15.55 -30.36
N LEU A 745 13.94 15.92 -30.65
CA LEU A 745 13.41 15.79 -32.00
C LEU A 745 13.83 17.00 -32.82
N ASN A 746 14.76 16.81 -33.79
CA ASN A 746 15.25 17.89 -34.64
C ASN A 746 14.34 18.10 -35.86
N GLN A 747 14.10 17.11 -36.70
CA GLN A 747 13.26 17.22 -37.90
C GLN A 747 12.25 16.08 -37.91
N SER A 748 12.66 14.88 -38.26
CA SER A 748 11.82 13.70 -38.31
C SER A 748 12.53 12.50 -37.72
N ARG A 749 11.73 11.61 -37.11
CA ARG A 749 12.23 10.33 -36.57
C ARG A 749 11.21 9.24 -36.87
N LYS A 750 11.68 8.09 -37.33
CA LYS A 750 10.92 6.84 -37.39
C LYS A 750 11.33 5.98 -36.21
N VAL A 751 10.33 5.47 -35.47
CA VAL A 751 10.48 4.54 -34.36
C VAL A 751 9.66 3.29 -34.65
N GLN A 752 10.16 2.12 -34.30
CA GLN A 752 9.43 0.87 -34.41
C GLN A 752 9.12 0.29 -33.04
N ARG A 753 7.95 -0.38 -32.93
CA ARG A 753 7.58 -1.20 -31.77
C ARG A 753 7.05 -2.52 -32.26
N THR A 754 7.61 -3.59 -31.74
CA THR A 754 7.17 -4.96 -32.03
C THR A 754 6.24 -5.43 -30.92
N LEU A 755 5.03 -5.78 -31.30
CA LEU A 755 3.97 -6.24 -30.42
C LEU A 755 3.83 -7.75 -30.58
N SER A 756 3.90 -8.50 -29.51
CA SER A 756 3.70 -9.96 -29.48
C SER A 756 2.31 -10.27 -28.92
N ASN A 757 1.50 -11.01 -29.66
CA ASN A 757 0.18 -11.43 -29.20
C ASN A 757 0.29 -12.67 -28.31
N ILE A 758 -0.13 -12.52 -27.05
CA ILE A 758 -0.15 -13.59 -26.04
C ILE A 758 -1.55 -14.13 -25.78
N ALA A 759 -2.57 -13.50 -26.38
CA ALA A 759 -3.97 -13.90 -26.29
C ALA A 759 -4.41 -14.74 -27.52
N GLY A 760 -5.71 -14.87 -27.72
CA GLY A 760 -6.29 -15.46 -28.93
C GLY A 760 -6.10 -14.58 -30.16
N ASN A 761 -6.60 -15.06 -31.30
CA ASN A 761 -6.61 -14.28 -32.54
C ASN A 761 -7.42 -13.00 -32.38
N GLU A 762 -6.83 -11.87 -32.71
CA GLU A 762 -7.47 -10.59 -32.47
C GLU A 762 -7.18 -9.54 -33.56
N THR A 763 -8.13 -8.64 -33.77
CA THR A 763 -7.98 -7.50 -34.67
C THR A 763 -7.91 -6.21 -33.86
N TYR A 764 -6.87 -5.43 -34.05
CA TYR A 764 -6.64 -4.17 -33.35
C TYR A 764 -6.88 -2.97 -34.28
N ILE A 765 -7.50 -1.92 -33.70
CA ILE A 765 -7.61 -0.58 -34.29
C ILE A 765 -6.66 0.33 -33.54
N VAL A 766 -5.86 1.10 -34.27
CA VAL A 766 -4.83 1.99 -33.72
C VAL A 766 -5.29 3.44 -33.83
N GLY A 767 -5.38 4.10 -32.66
CA GLY A 767 -5.60 5.52 -32.53
C GLY A 767 -4.41 6.19 -31.84
N TRP A 768 -4.25 7.50 -32.03
CA TRP A 768 -3.21 8.26 -31.33
C TRP A 768 -3.57 9.73 -31.13
N SER A 769 -2.98 10.33 -30.11
CA SER A 769 -2.89 11.78 -29.91
C SER A 769 -1.44 12.21 -30.09
N ALA A 770 -1.20 13.27 -30.85
CA ALA A 770 0.15 13.78 -31.07
C ALA A 770 0.55 14.73 -29.94
N PRO A 771 1.85 14.73 -29.53
CA PRO A 771 2.41 15.77 -28.69
C PRO A 771 2.32 17.15 -29.37
N TYR A 772 2.23 18.22 -28.59
CA TYR A 772 2.20 19.59 -29.13
C TYR A 772 3.49 19.89 -29.91
N GLY A 773 3.35 20.50 -31.09
CA GLY A 773 4.47 20.82 -31.97
C GLY A 773 5.02 19.63 -32.77
N VAL A 774 4.32 18.49 -32.76
CA VAL A 774 4.75 17.27 -33.45
C VAL A 774 3.61 16.69 -34.25
N SER A 775 3.86 16.35 -35.52
CA SER A 775 2.98 15.51 -36.31
C SER A 775 3.34 14.04 -36.13
N VAL A 776 2.37 13.21 -35.78
CA VAL A 776 2.56 11.77 -35.56
C VAL A 776 1.73 10.98 -36.55
N LYS A 777 2.34 9.96 -37.17
CA LYS A 777 1.65 8.98 -38.03
C LYS A 777 2.02 7.57 -37.58
N VAL A 778 1.01 6.74 -37.34
CA VAL A 778 1.20 5.33 -36.95
C VAL A 778 0.70 4.43 -38.05
N THR A 779 1.47 3.38 -38.38
CA THR A 779 1.09 2.37 -39.37
C THR A 779 1.48 0.97 -38.88
N PRO A 780 0.58 -0.02 -39.09
CA PRO A 780 -0.75 0.04 -39.68
C PRO A 780 -1.77 0.68 -38.74
N LYS A 781 -2.88 1.24 -39.31
CA LYS A 781 -4.01 1.77 -38.49
C LYS A 781 -4.97 0.69 -38.01
N ARG A 782 -4.92 -0.48 -38.64
CA ARG A 782 -5.69 -1.67 -38.30
C ARG A 782 -4.89 -2.88 -38.72
N PHE A 783 -4.86 -3.90 -37.89
CA PHE A 783 -4.19 -5.15 -38.20
C PHE A 783 -4.86 -6.32 -37.48
N PHE A 784 -4.77 -7.49 -38.07
CA PHE A 784 -5.06 -8.76 -37.43
C PHE A 784 -3.75 -9.40 -37.01
N VAL A 785 -3.73 -9.99 -35.83
CA VAL A 785 -2.59 -10.74 -35.32
C VAL A 785 -3.09 -12.05 -34.71
N ALA A 786 -2.55 -13.18 -35.21
CA ALA A 786 -2.87 -14.48 -34.66
C ALA A 786 -2.16 -14.70 -33.32
N SER A 787 -2.68 -15.65 -32.53
CA SER A 787 -2.06 -16.05 -31.27
C SER A 787 -0.58 -16.44 -31.48
N GLY A 788 0.31 -15.93 -30.63
CA GLY A 788 1.76 -16.17 -30.72
C GLY A 788 2.48 -15.42 -31.86
N GLN A 789 1.77 -14.65 -32.70
CA GLN A 789 2.37 -13.89 -33.78
C GLN A 789 2.72 -12.46 -33.33
N GLN A 790 3.57 -11.80 -34.12
CA GLN A 790 4.04 -10.46 -33.88
C GLN A 790 3.54 -9.47 -34.92
N GLN A 791 3.35 -8.24 -34.52
CA GLN A 791 3.03 -7.11 -35.40
C GLN A 791 3.98 -5.93 -35.11
N VAL A 792 4.60 -5.40 -36.16
CA VAL A 792 5.42 -4.20 -36.06
C VAL A 792 4.56 -2.96 -36.29
N LEU A 793 4.61 -2.03 -35.36
CA LEU A 793 4.11 -0.65 -35.52
C LEU A 793 5.26 0.27 -35.94
N ASN A 794 5.04 1.03 -37.02
CA ASN A 794 5.93 2.09 -37.40
C ASN A 794 5.32 3.43 -36.97
N VAL A 795 6.05 4.17 -36.16
CA VAL A 795 5.65 5.49 -35.65
C VAL A 795 6.57 6.54 -36.25
N PHE A 796 5.99 7.48 -36.99
CA PHE A 796 6.71 8.57 -37.62
C PHE A 796 6.43 9.85 -36.88
N PHE A 797 7.45 10.50 -36.40
CA PHE A 797 7.41 11.82 -35.77
C PHE A 797 8.00 12.84 -36.74
N ASN A 798 7.33 13.99 -36.87
CA ASN A 798 7.82 15.11 -37.65
C ASN A 798 7.61 16.39 -36.83
N ALA A 799 8.68 17.12 -36.55
CA ALA A 799 8.64 18.39 -35.85
C ALA A 799 7.94 19.45 -36.72
N THR A 800 6.93 20.10 -36.17
CA THR A 800 6.18 21.16 -36.87
C THR A 800 6.48 22.55 -36.37
N MET A 801 6.95 22.66 -35.13
CA MET A 801 7.41 23.89 -34.51
C MET A 801 8.41 23.60 -33.41
N ASN A 802 9.28 24.58 -33.10
CA ASN A 802 10.22 24.46 -32.00
C ASN A 802 9.48 24.55 -30.66
N ASN A 803 9.77 23.62 -29.73
CA ASN A 803 9.19 23.62 -28.41
C ASN A 803 10.24 23.08 -27.41
N SER A 804 10.80 23.95 -26.59
CA SER A 804 11.83 23.62 -25.61
C SER A 804 11.26 22.87 -24.37
N THR A 805 9.95 22.79 -24.24
CA THR A 805 9.30 22.03 -23.16
C THR A 805 8.81 20.69 -23.65
N ALA A 806 8.79 19.70 -22.77
CA ALA A 806 8.23 18.40 -23.08
C ALA A 806 6.74 18.51 -23.40
N SER A 807 6.33 17.84 -24.46
CA SER A 807 4.93 17.68 -24.84
C SER A 807 4.58 16.19 -24.92
N PHE A 808 3.30 15.88 -24.69
CA PHE A 808 2.87 14.52 -24.45
C PHE A 808 1.75 14.11 -25.41
N GLY A 809 1.78 12.86 -25.77
CA GLY A 809 0.77 12.20 -26.57
C GLY A 809 0.63 10.75 -26.18
N ARG A 810 -0.06 9.99 -27.02
CA ARG A 810 -0.31 8.58 -26.73
C ARG A 810 -0.69 7.81 -27.99
N ILE A 811 -0.30 6.54 -28.04
CA ILE A 811 -0.83 5.56 -28.97
C ILE A 811 -1.72 4.61 -28.17
N GLY A 812 -2.95 4.38 -28.62
CA GLY A 812 -3.89 3.42 -28.08
C GLY A 812 -4.24 2.37 -29.12
N LEU A 813 -4.25 1.11 -28.72
CA LEU A 813 -4.70 -0.01 -29.52
C LEU A 813 -5.93 -0.61 -28.84
N LEU A 814 -7.01 -0.74 -29.61
CA LEU A 814 -8.26 -1.33 -29.15
C LEU A 814 -8.50 -2.63 -29.90
N GLY A 815 -8.46 -3.73 -29.21
CA GLY A 815 -8.74 -5.06 -29.73
C GLY A 815 -10.23 -5.39 -29.72
N ASN A 816 -10.66 -6.19 -30.68
CA ASN A 816 -12.05 -6.63 -30.79
C ASN A 816 -12.46 -7.67 -29.75
N GLN A 817 -11.52 -8.21 -28.99
CA GLN A 817 -11.76 -9.07 -27.81
C GLN A 817 -11.83 -8.23 -26.49
N GLY A 818 -11.60 -6.92 -26.56
CA GLY A 818 -11.68 -6.01 -25.42
C GLY A 818 -10.33 -5.61 -24.83
N HIS A 819 -9.21 -6.13 -25.33
CA HIS A 819 -7.89 -5.71 -24.89
C HIS A 819 -7.60 -4.25 -25.27
N VAL A 820 -6.97 -3.53 -24.36
CA VAL A 820 -6.58 -2.12 -24.55
C VAL A 820 -5.10 -1.98 -24.22
N VAL A 821 -4.32 -1.56 -25.21
CA VAL A 821 -2.87 -1.33 -25.05
C VAL A 821 -2.58 0.16 -25.20
N ASN A 822 -1.89 0.73 -24.23
CA ASN A 822 -1.53 2.16 -24.20
C ASN A 822 -0.01 2.33 -24.23
N ILE A 823 0.49 3.19 -25.12
CA ILE A 823 1.91 3.54 -25.24
C ILE A 823 2.02 5.06 -25.11
N PRO A 824 2.54 5.61 -23.98
CA PRO A 824 2.74 7.04 -23.82
C PRO A 824 3.84 7.57 -24.74
N LEU A 825 3.65 8.80 -25.21
CA LEU A 825 4.60 9.56 -26.02
C LEU A 825 5.07 10.78 -25.24
N SER A 826 6.38 11.02 -25.19
CA SER A 826 6.98 12.21 -24.58
C SER A 826 8.02 12.78 -25.55
N VAL A 827 7.86 14.03 -25.98
CA VAL A 827 8.74 14.61 -27.01
C VAL A 827 9.12 16.04 -26.63
N ILE A 828 10.41 16.34 -26.77
CA ILE A 828 10.97 17.70 -26.74
C ILE A 828 11.48 18.00 -28.16
N VAL A 829 10.98 19.10 -28.74
CA VAL A 829 11.36 19.52 -30.10
C VAL A 829 12.50 20.55 -30.03
N LYS A 830 13.64 20.24 -30.61
CA LYS A 830 14.81 21.12 -30.72
C LYS A 830 15.23 21.20 -32.19
N ILE A 831 14.61 22.08 -32.96
CA ILE A 831 14.94 22.31 -34.37
C ILE A 831 16.23 23.14 -34.42
N SER A 832 17.33 22.56 -34.95
CA SER A 832 18.55 23.28 -35.23
C SER A 832 18.40 24.01 -36.56
N TYR A 833 18.37 25.33 -36.52
CA TYR A 833 18.53 26.13 -37.72
C TYR A 833 20.02 26.21 -38.04
N HIS A 834 20.46 25.58 -39.11
CA HIS A 834 21.78 25.88 -39.65
C HIS A 834 21.78 27.33 -40.10
N SER A 835 22.51 28.21 -39.43
CA SER A 835 22.82 29.52 -39.97
C SER A 835 23.62 29.27 -41.24
N THR A 836 23.04 29.42 -42.38
CA THR A 836 23.80 29.60 -43.63
C THR A 836 24.50 30.95 -43.51
N ASN A 837 25.68 30.96 -42.95
CA ASN A 837 26.59 32.10 -43.13
C ASN A 837 26.97 32.09 -44.60
N SER A 838 26.27 32.98 -45.37
CA SER A 838 26.73 33.40 -46.68
C SER A 838 27.98 34.28 -46.55
#